data_1adbd75a2924ce8ca4313c2aa50ffbe7
#
_entry.id   1adbd75a2924ce8ca4313c2aa50ffbe7
#
_cell.length_a   1.000
_cell.length_b   1.000
_cell.length_c   1.000
_cell.angle_alpha   90.00
_cell.angle_beta   90.00
_cell.angle_gamma   90.00
#
_symmetry.space_group_name_H-M   'P 1'
#
loop_
_entity.id
_entity.type
_entity.pdbx_description
1 polymer ?
#
loop_
_entity_poly.entity_id
_entity_poly.type
_entity_poly.pdbx_seq_one_letter_code
_entity_poly.pdbx_strand_id
1 'polypeptide(L)'
;MRSRLHVEGTNRVAGMAGFVDKGKIQNVFSYGSISATNGTEVGMVFGYSKYGDTEGMVAYYSGAKLTVNGQEIKAVKAFGNGKPSEDNATGFTEAQLKSGIVAYLLQQNASSEAKWGQNLVNDGDIYPVIGSEHQVYATEVLLVNCKTYEVVTGSFTNNPTNFAIKYQHGTINHHVATDASCTEAATKEYWQCQDCQRTFSDSQLTKELTDVTDAEKPALGHNNNEDGYCDRCQHYVAVKPSQENGVYLIAKPCHLAWFRDYVNGTIVDEGEVAGTTHSSASAMLTADIDLKNYCHAAEDGKELLSWIPIGNNDNRWKGNMNGQGHTISHLYIKTAQDYVGLFGYTVDATIQDLTFDYAKVENVSTRTGILAGYAFAYSNSPAHIKGIKTTKNCIVIGQDRTGGIVGDAIINLENCENHSSVQGTQNVGGIAGSSDNKNIKRCTNYGTVENDGVYIGGIIGYAYETSIEDCANYGKITSTGWNAGGIAGQTFANSSIQNVFSYGDVANTYGDPGIIIGCVNGTLTAKGIIAYNKEALLNNSSENIKTVGEGSLTCEDGKVEADVVKAFTKQQIKSGEVAWLLNGSTSVPTEGSTLAWYQKLGEDGDEYPVLTPSNGNTVYNDYYTCVDKQVYMNIFSNTEADVHEKYDEHVKGTETLLANGLYSSPCQRCQTNLMYIKDFCGIDGNDLDLTANTDGSYTAVKPVDFNDNAAYDSPVDFTAPTLNYTRNYLGADQWQAVYVPFEANATDWTDKGITVASINNFHEYEKKDGSGYETVLEVKKATSGAFEANTPYLLRTKDNGSKTITINNAKLHKASSETYYCMSMTRQYDFTGIYTRQSGLGQDGSSVAVYALNKQGLIAPLDASKEVGAQRWYLTVSNRNSSNMSQASKSRSISIDEVGEGATTAIKGIQVITNNEADNTSLNGIYDLQGRKLSKEPTHGIYIKNGKKYVK
;
A
#
# COMPACT_ATOMS: atom_id res chain seq x y z
N MET A 1 -5.78 -58.73 31.81
CA MET A 1 -5.14 -59.54 30.72
C MET A 1 -3.74 -59.98 31.19
N ARG A 2 -3.25 -61.13 30.78
CA ARG A 2 -1.95 -61.64 31.19
C ARG A 2 -1.18 -62.14 29.97
N SER A 3 0.08 -61.73 29.82
CA SER A 3 1.04 -62.29 28.85
C SER A 3 2.21 -62.93 29.58
N ARG A 4 2.59 -64.14 29.16
CA ARG A 4 3.69 -64.88 29.77
C ARG A 4 4.59 -65.61 28.76
N LEU A 5 4.40 -65.36 27.47
CA LEU A 5 5.16 -65.98 26.41
C LEU A 5 6.28 -65.07 25.92
N HIS A 6 7.32 -65.69 25.33
CA HIS A 6 8.27 -64.93 24.52
C HIS A 6 7.54 -64.36 23.30
N VAL A 7 7.72 -63.05 23.10
CA VAL A 7 7.09 -62.32 21.97
C VAL A 7 8.21 -61.85 21.07
N GLU A 8 8.13 -62.22 19.82
CA GLU A 8 9.04 -61.77 18.78
C GLU A 8 8.32 -60.97 17.68
N GLY A 9 9.00 -59.95 17.16
CA GLY A 9 8.45 -59.11 16.11
C GLY A 9 9.53 -58.24 15.49
N THR A 10 9.13 -57.46 14.46
CA THR A 10 10.02 -56.54 13.75
C THR A 10 10.07 -55.17 14.36
N ASN A 11 8.92 -54.57 14.65
CA ASN A 11 8.78 -53.19 15.18
C ASN A 11 7.54 -53.14 16.10
N ARG A 12 7.53 -52.25 17.10
CA ARG A 12 6.42 -52.09 18.05
C ARG A 12 6.03 -53.37 18.75
N VAL A 13 6.96 -53.92 19.42
CA VAL A 13 6.80 -55.27 20.02
C VAL A 13 6.55 -55.16 21.53
N ALA A 14 5.50 -55.85 22.03
CA ALA A 14 5.17 -55.80 23.40
C ALA A 14 4.40 -57.07 23.89
N GLY A 15 4.36 -57.27 25.19
CA GLY A 15 3.66 -58.38 25.81
C GLY A 15 2.15 -58.35 25.70
N MET A 16 1.54 -57.15 25.64
CA MET A 16 0.08 -56.97 25.57
C MET A 16 -0.38 -56.42 24.22
N ALA A 17 0.19 -55.31 23.78
CA ALA A 17 -0.18 -54.68 22.48
C ALA A 17 1.02 -54.03 21.84
N GLY A 18 1.30 -54.34 20.55
CA GLY A 18 2.37 -53.72 19.80
C GLY A 18 2.08 -52.23 19.52
N PHE A 19 0.85 -51.90 19.20
CA PHE A 19 0.40 -50.56 18.93
C PHE A 19 -0.98 -50.26 19.53
N VAL A 20 -1.13 -49.10 20.18
CA VAL A 20 -2.41 -48.59 20.68
C VAL A 20 -2.64 -47.17 20.19
N ASP A 21 -3.63 -46.96 19.34
CA ASP A 21 -4.00 -45.63 18.88
C ASP A 21 -4.81 -44.86 19.93
N LYS A 22 -5.89 -45.48 20.38
CA LYS A 22 -6.73 -44.99 21.49
C LYS A 22 -7.23 -46.18 22.31
N GLY A 23 -7.31 -46.03 23.60
CA GLY A 23 -7.84 -47.05 24.43
C GLY A 23 -7.27 -47.05 25.86
N LYS A 24 -7.93 -47.80 26.76
CA LYS A 24 -7.59 -47.89 28.16
C LYS A 24 -7.18 -49.31 28.53
N ILE A 25 -6.06 -49.46 29.20
CA ILE A 25 -5.64 -50.72 29.78
C ILE A 25 -5.88 -50.69 31.29
N GLN A 26 -6.50 -51.74 31.77
CA GLN A 26 -6.90 -51.85 33.18
C GLN A 26 -6.50 -53.20 33.74
N ASN A 27 -5.86 -53.19 34.93
CA ASN A 27 -5.51 -54.36 35.73
C ASN A 27 -4.83 -55.50 34.93
N VAL A 28 -3.64 -55.17 34.41
CA VAL A 28 -2.89 -56.10 33.55
C VAL A 28 -1.55 -56.53 34.17
N PHE A 29 -1.15 -57.72 33.80
CA PHE A 29 0.16 -58.24 34.18
C PHE A 29 0.88 -58.83 33.01
N SER A 30 2.10 -58.42 32.78
CA SER A 30 2.96 -58.92 31.73
C SER A 30 4.23 -59.60 32.27
N TYR A 31 4.44 -60.85 31.85
CA TYR A 31 5.56 -61.68 32.26
C TYR A 31 6.12 -62.35 30.97
N GLY A 32 7.40 -62.48 30.84
CA GLY A 32 7.96 -63.10 29.65
C GLY A 32 9.04 -62.26 29.04
N SER A 33 9.69 -62.73 27.98
CA SER A 33 10.72 -61.98 27.26
C SER A 33 10.14 -61.42 25.99
N ILE A 34 10.74 -60.36 25.53
CA ILE A 34 10.31 -59.63 24.29
C ILE A 34 11.54 -59.40 23.43
N SER A 35 11.42 -59.74 22.14
CA SER A 35 12.49 -59.51 21.16
C SER A 35 11.97 -58.81 19.92
N ALA A 36 12.67 -57.74 19.54
CA ALA A 36 12.43 -57.04 18.31
C ALA A 36 13.64 -57.07 17.38
N THR A 37 13.42 -57.32 16.10
CA THR A 37 14.50 -57.44 15.11
C THR A 37 14.76 -56.11 14.40
N ASN A 38 13.91 -55.15 14.55
CA ASN A 38 14.07 -53.77 14.02
C ASN A 38 13.21 -52.80 14.82
N GLY A 39 13.77 -51.60 15.09
CA GLY A 39 13.02 -50.56 15.80
C GLY A 39 13.30 -50.50 17.30
N THR A 40 12.89 -49.38 17.92
CA THR A 40 13.17 -48.99 19.30
C THR A 40 11.92 -49.02 20.20
N GLU A 41 10.74 -49.28 19.66
CA GLU A 41 9.46 -49.20 20.35
C GLU A 41 9.11 -50.60 20.96
N VAL A 42 9.80 -50.94 22.04
CA VAL A 42 9.68 -52.23 22.76
C VAL A 42 9.36 -52.01 24.21
N GLY A 43 8.29 -52.60 24.70
CA GLY A 43 7.86 -52.51 26.10
C GLY A 43 7.16 -53.76 26.62
N MET A 44 7.16 -53.98 27.94
CA MET A 44 6.50 -55.14 28.53
C MET A 44 4.98 -55.13 28.32
N VAL A 45 4.38 -53.95 28.21
CA VAL A 45 2.92 -53.77 28.10
C VAL A 45 2.58 -53.25 26.70
N PHE A 46 3.10 -52.10 26.31
CA PHE A 46 2.95 -51.55 24.97
C PHE A 46 4.26 -51.38 24.26
N GLY A 47 4.29 -51.62 22.91
CA GLY A 47 5.38 -51.21 22.04
C GLY A 47 5.33 -49.72 21.74
N TYR A 48 4.19 -49.21 21.21
CA TYR A 48 3.92 -47.81 20.98
C TYR A 48 2.45 -47.48 21.31
N SER A 49 2.22 -46.36 21.96
CA SER A 49 0.88 -45.88 22.23
C SER A 49 0.78 -44.38 21.91
N LYS A 50 -0.18 -44.00 21.06
CA LYS A 50 -0.37 -42.62 20.67
C LYS A 50 -1.22 -41.86 21.72
N TYR A 51 -2.37 -42.44 22.11
CA TYR A 51 -3.34 -41.87 23.05
C TYR A 51 -3.87 -42.92 24.05
N GLY A 52 -3.06 -43.91 24.33
CA GLY A 52 -3.43 -44.94 25.35
C GLY A 52 -3.42 -44.36 26.77
N ASP A 53 -4.27 -44.90 27.58
CA ASP A 53 -4.38 -44.58 29.01
C ASP A 53 -4.34 -45.85 29.88
N THR A 54 -4.07 -45.71 31.17
CA THR A 54 -4.01 -46.83 32.11
C THR A 54 -4.95 -46.57 33.29
N GLU A 55 -5.52 -47.64 33.85
CA GLU A 55 -6.34 -47.57 35.05
C GLU A 55 -6.08 -48.78 35.95
N GLY A 56 -6.12 -48.57 37.27
CA GLY A 56 -5.81 -49.61 38.21
C GLY A 56 -4.33 -50.05 38.15
N MET A 57 -4.09 -51.34 38.42
CA MET A 57 -2.72 -51.88 38.49
C MET A 57 -2.21 -52.33 37.11
N VAL A 58 -1.17 -51.70 36.63
CA VAL A 58 -0.40 -52.13 35.47
C VAL A 58 0.94 -52.70 35.94
N ALA A 59 1.03 -54.02 35.94
CA ALA A 59 2.15 -54.75 36.53
C ALA A 59 2.98 -55.48 35.45
N TYR A 60 4.26 -55.48 35.63
CA TYR A 60 5.17 -56.27 34.76
C TYR A 60 6.34 -56.85 35.53
N TYR A 61 6.96 -57.89 34.96
CA TYR A 61 8.16 -58.48 35.55
C TYR A 61 9.38 -57.64 35.21
N SER A 62 10.02 -57.04 36.23
CA SER A 62 11.21 -56.18 36.05
C SER A 62 12.47 -56.92 35.68
N GLY A 63 12.54 -58.24 35.91
CA GLY A 63 13.64 -59.10 35.49
C GLY A 63 13.43 -59.75 34.09
N ALA A 64 12.41 -59.35 33.38
CA ALA A 64 12.17 -59.83 32.00
C ALA A 64 13.30 -59.41 31.05
N LYS A 65 13.50 -60.20 30.00
CA LYS A 65 14.55 -59.91 29.00
C LYS A 65 13.93 -59.20 27.80
N LEU A 66 14.31 -57.95 27.60
CA LEU A 66 14.00 -57.20 26.40
C LEU A 66 15.20 -57.16 25.46
N THR A 67 14.99 -57.54 24.24
CA THR A 67 16.05 -57.56 23.23
C THR A 67 15.65 -56.75 21.99
N VAL A 68 16.54 -55.90 21.48
CA VAL A 68 16.38 -55.17 20.26
C VAL A 68 17.60 -55.41 19.34
N ASN A 69 17.39 -55.87 18.12
CA ASN A 69 18.46 -56.22 17.20
C ASN A 69 19.50 -57.17 17.77
N GLY A 70 19.04 -58.13 18.59
CA GLY A 70 19.91 -59.10 19.24
C GLY A 70 20.69 -58.56 20.49
N GLN A 71 20.49 -57.30 20.85
CA GLN A 71 21.11 -56.64 22.00
C GLN A 71 20.09 -56.50 23.14
N GLU A 72 20.46 -56.92 24.34
CA GLU A 72 19.63 -56.82 25.52
C GLU A 72 19.54 -55.36 26.02
N ILE A 73 18.32 -54.86 26.26
CA ILE A 73 18.07 -53.57 26.87
C ILE A 73 18.23 -53.72 28.39
N LYS A 74 19.13 -52.94 28.98
CA LYS A 74 19.46 -53.01 30.41
C LYS A 74 18.31 -52.58 31.34
N ALA A 75 17.46 -51.67 30.91
CA ALA A 75 16.30 -51.18 31.69
C ALA A 75 15.03 -51.74 31.07
N VAL A 76 14.35 -52.64 31.81
CA VAL A 76 13.05 -53.17 31.41
C VAL A 76 12.02 -52.10 31.59
N LYS A 77 11.22 -51.83 30.54
CA LYS A 77 10.18 -50.78 30.46
C LYS A 77 8.79 -51.41 30.31
N ALA A 78 7.80 -50.79 30.88
CA ALA A 78 6.40 -51.14 30.59
C ALA A 78 6.02 -50.71 29.17
N PHE A 79 6.44 -49.51 28.79
CA PHE A 79 6.03 -48.85 27.53
C PHE A 79 7.25 -48.55 26.69
N GLY A 80 7.22 -48.88 25.40
CA GLY A 80 8.31 -48.61 24.48
C GLY A 80 8.41 -47.13 24.11
N ASN A 81 7.31 -46.54 23.66
CA ASN A 81 7.20 -45.12 23.35
C ASN A 81 5.75 -44.62 23.41
N GLY A 82 5.54 -43.28 23.55
CA GLY A 82 4.21 -42.62 23.57
C GLY A 82 3.66 -42.42 24.98
N LYS A 83 2.35 -42.42 25.07
CA LYS A 83 1.60 -42.28 26.36
C LYS A 83 0.98 -43.61 26.77
N PRO A 84 0.78 -43.91 28.06
CA PRO A 84 1.14 -43.14 29.27
C PRO A 84 2.64 -43.19 29.57
N SER A 85 3.07 -42.45 30.62
CA SER A 85 4.46 -42.49 31.10
C SER A 85 4.74 -43.79 31.89
N GLU A 86 6.03 -44.12 32.06
CA GLU A 86 6.49 -45.31 32.85
C GLU A 86 5.98 -45.23 34.29
N ASP A 87 5.69 -44.07 34.86
CA ASP A 87 5.16 -43.88 36.21
C ASP A 87 3.75 -44.51 36.40
N ASN A 88 3.04 -44.81 35.34
CA ASN A 88 1.75 -45.49 35.34
C ASN A 88 1.83 -47.01 35.36
N ALA A 89 3.02 -47.56 35.51
CA ALA A 89 3.24 -49.00 35.57
C ALA A 89 4.28 -49.39 36.66
N THR A 90 4.13 -50.53 37.24
CA THR A 90 5.01 -51.01 38.30
C THR A 90 5.71 -52.29 37.90
N GLY A 91 7.05 -52.24 37.92
CA GLY A 91 7.89 -53.44 37.75
C GLY A 91 8.13 -54.21 39.02
N PHE A 92 7.82 -55.50 39.05
CA PHE A 92 7.96 -56.35 40.23
C PHE A 92 9.08 -57.37 40.04
N THR A 93 9.86 -57.60 41.06
CA THR A 93 10.90 -58.64 41.11
C THR A 93 10.29 -60.04 41.18
N GLU A 94 11.08 -61.06 40.84
CA GLU A 94 10.65 -62.47 40.93
C GLU A 94 10.24 -62.86 42.36
N ALA A 95 10.91 -62.34 43.36
CA ALA A 95 10.58 -62.59 44.77
C ALA A 95 9.21 -62.03 45.13
N GLN A 96 8.91 -60.82 44.67
CA GLN A 96 7.57 -60.20 44.85
C GLN A 96 6.48 -60.97 44.08
N LEU A 97 6.76 -61.45 42.86
CA LEU A 97 5.82 -62.26 42.11
C LEU A 97 5.47 -63.56 42.86
N LYS A 98 6.49 -64.22 43.37
CA LYS A 98 6.29 -65.48 44.18
C LYS A 98 5.62 -65.27 45.52
N SER A 99 5.76 -64.06 46.10
CA SER A 99 5.20 -63.77 47.44
C SER A 99 3.68 -63.70 47.49
N GLY A 100 3.01 -63.47 46.33
CA GLY A 100 1.59 -63.27 46.25
C GLY A 100 1.15 -61.80 46.28
N ILE A 101 2.06 -60.81 46.51
CA ILE A 101 1.71 -59.37 46.56
C ILE A 101 1.09 -58.90 45.25
N VAL A 102 1.60 -59.32 44.10
CA VAL A 102 1.08 -58.87 42.82
C VAL A 102 -0.33 -59.40 42.54
N ALA A 103 -0.57 -60.67 42.84
CA ALA A 103 -1.92 -61.24 42.76
C ALA A 103 -2.92 -60.51 43.68
N TYR A 104 -2.49 -60.23 44.93
CA TYR A 104 -3.27 -59.48 45.89
C TYR A 104 -3.61 -58.06 45.37
N LEU A 105 -2.66 -57.29 44.88
CA LEU A 105 -2.86 -55.93 44.37
C LEU A 105 -3.77 -55.92 43.12
N LEU A 106 -3.56 -56.83 42.16
CA LEU A 106 -4.41 -56.99 41.00
C LEU A 106 -5.86 -57.38 41.35
N GLN A 107 -6.02 -58.20 42.41
CA GLN A 107 -7.32 -58.61 42.94
C GLN A 107 -8.07 -57.41 43.55
N GLN A 108 -7.38 -56.56 44.31
CA GLN A 108 -7.96 -55.36 44.94
C GLN A 108 -8.49 -54.33 43.93
N ASN A 109 -7.77 -54.21 42.76
CA ASN A 109 -8.10 -53.28 41.71
C ASN A 109 -8.99 -53.85 40.61
N ALA A 110 -9.37 -55.11 40.67
CA ALA A 110 -10.18 -55.75 39.65
C ALA A 110 -11.70 -55.52 39.86
N SER A 111 -12.46 -55.45 38.79
CA SER A 111 -13.94 -55.53 38.86
C SER A 111 -14.36 -56.85 39.47
N SER A 112 -15.55 -56.88 40.04
CA SER A 112 -16.12 -58.06 40.73
C SER A 112 -16.12 -59.39 39.90
N GLU A 113 -15.94 -59.28 38.59
CA GLU A 113 -15.91 -60.43 37.67
C GLU A 113 -14.48 -60.92 37.33
N ALA A 114 -13.45 -60.12 37.53
CA ALA A 114 -12.06 -60.50 37.19
C ALA A 114 -11.38 -61.05 38.43
N LYS A 115 -11.35 -62.37 38.56
CA LYS A 115 -10.66 -63.10 39.67
C LYS A 115 -9.20 -63.28 39.35
N TRP A 116 -8.32 -62.47 39.98
CA TRP A 116 -6.92 -62.73 40.06
C TRP A 116 -6.61 -63.56 41.29
N GLY A 117 -5.70 -64.54 41.15
CA GLY A 117 -5.30 -65.36 42.27
C GLY A 117 -3.91 -65.97 42.02
N GLN A 118 -3.37 -66.69 42.98
CA GLN A 118 -2.10 -67.37 42.90
C GLN A 118 -2.06 -68.48 43.93
N ASN A 119 -1.71 -69.68 43.51
CA ASN A 119 -1.48 -70.81 44.47
C ASN A 119 -0.13 -70.61 45.16
N LEU A 120 -0.15 -70.31 46.47
CA LEU A 120 1.04 -70.03 47.28
C LEU A 120 1.60 -71.25 48.03
N VAL A 121 1.09 -72.46 47.82
CA VAL A 121 1.66 -73.68 48.42
C VAL A 121 2.86 -74.17 47.69
N ASN A 122 3.65 -75.05 48.23
CA ASN A 122 4.86 -75.66 47.59
C ASN A 122 4.52 -76.16 46.17
N ASP A 123 5.36 -75.82 45.24
CA ASP A 123 5.18 -76.02 43.78
C ASP A 123 3.99 -75.29 43.14
N GLY A 124 3.49 -74.25 43.81
CA GLY A 124 2.40 -73.41 43.31
C GLY A 124 2.77 -72.48 42.18
N ASP A 125 1.93 -71.49 41.90
CA ASP A 125 2.11 -70.51 40.79
C ASP A 125 3.25 -69.57 41.13
N ILE A 126 4.12 -69.34 40.13
CA ILE A 126 5.23 -68.40 40.27
C ILE A 126 4.80 -66.96 40.08
N TYR A 127 3.63 -66.73 39.57
CA TYR A 127 3.09 -65.43 39.20
C TYR A 127 1.53 -65.40 39.23
N PRO A 128 0.89 -64.27 39.23
CA PRO A 128 -0.59 -64.11 39.23
C PRO A 128 -1.26 -64.83 38.07
N VAL A 129 -2.43 -65.40 38.33
CA VAL A 129 -3.24 -66.21 37.39
C VAL A 129 -4.68 -65.65 37.37
N ILE A 130 -5.25 -65.47 36.19
CA ILE A 130 -6.66 -65.06 36.02
C ILE A 130 -7.55 -66.31 36.09
N GLY A 131 -8.71 -66.17 36.81
CA GLY A 131 -9.66 -67.24 36.97
C GLY A 131 -9.21 -68.32 37.98
N SER A 132 -8.22 -68.02 38.82
CA SER A 132 -7.76 -68.88 39.88
C SER A 132 -8.75 -69.05 40.97
N GLU A 133 -8.97 -70.28 41.46
CA GLU A 133 -9.70 -70.57 42.67
C GLU A 133 -8.92 -70.21 43.95
N HIS A 134 -7.59 -69.94 43.77
CA HIS A 134 -6.67 -69.57 44.82
C HIS A 134 -6.60 -68.08 45.08
N GLN A 135 -7.56 -67.50 45.70
CA GLN A 135 -7.52 -66.10 46.13
C GLN A 135 -6.35 -65.89 47.13
N VAL A 136 -5.78 -64.71 47.14
CA VAL A 136 -4.66 -64.32 47.98
C VAL A 136 -5.14 -63.43 49.15
N TYR A 137 -4.82 -63.72 50.31
CA TYR A 137 -5.16 -63.02 51.54
C TYR A 137 -3.89 -62.71 52.32
N ALA A 138 -3.89 -61.64 53.16
CA ALA A 138 -2.81 -61.32 54.03
C ALA A 138 -2.94 -62.22 55.32
N THR A 139 -1.85 -62.75 55.87
CA THR A 139 -1.84 -63.59 57.08
C THR A 139 -1.99 -62.76 58.33
N GLU A 140 -1.68 -61.54 58.35
CA GLU A 140 -1.73 -60.53 59.35
C GLU A 140 -1.89 -59.13 58.79
N VAL A 141 -1.92 -58.08 59.62
CA VAL A 141 -1.87 -56.70 59.06
C VAL A 141 -0.55 -56.54 58.26
N LEU A 142 -0.65 -56.53 56.99
CA LEU A 142 0.49 -56.50 56.09
C LEU A 142 1.03 -55.06 55.97
N LEU A 143 2.26 -54.83 56.31
CA LEU A 143 2.95 -53.56 56.03
C LEU A 143 3.76 -53.66 54.78
N VAL A 144 3.46 -52.81 53.84
CA VAL A 144 4.08 -52.79 52.49
C VAL A 144 4.64 -51.39 52.18
N ASN A 145 5.84 -51.31 51.59
CA ASN A 145 6.39 -50.05 51.17
C ASN A 145 5.52 -49.48 50.04
N CYS A 146 5.09 -48.25 50.19
CA CYS A 146 4.09 -47.63 49.32
C CYS A 146 4.59 -47.40 47.88
N LYS A 147 5.92 -47.38 47.63
CA LYS A 147 6.54 -47.13 46.31
C LYS A 147 7.02 -48.43 45.68
N THR A 148 7.77 -49.28 46.45
CA THR A 148 8.40 -50.50 45.92
C THR A 148 7.50 -51.72 46.05
N TYR A 149 6.41 -51.61 46.80
CA TYR A 149 5.55 -52.75 47.13
C TYR A 149 6.26 -53.92 47.78
N GLU A 150 7.42 -53.68 48.39
CA GLU A 150 8.11 -54.66 49.20
C GLU A 150 7.34 -54.91 50.51
N VAL A 151 7.18 -56.17 50.88
CA VAL A 151 6.56 -56.55 52.14
C VAL A 151 7.54 -56.33 53.29
N VAL A 152 7.21 -55.33 54.14
CA VAL A 152 8.03 -55.01 55.28
C VAL A 152 7.73 -56.00 56.48
N THR A 153 6.44 -56.20 56.70
CA THR A 153 6.01 -57.24 57.70
C THR A 153 4.76 -57.95 57.17
N GLY A 154 4.60 -59.18 57.56
CA GLY A 154 3.48 -60.08 57.21
C GLY A 154 3.83 -60.97 56.01
N SER A 155 2.90 -61.86 55.64
CA SER A 155 2.98 -62.74 54.50
C SER A 155 1.61 -62.96 53.84
N PHE A 156 1.57 -63.70 52.71
CA PHE A 156 0.31 -64.03 52.06
C PHE A 156 -0.05 -65.51 52.20
N THR A 157 -1.39 -65.79 52.17
CA THR A 157 -1.92 -67.14 52.25
C THR A 157 -3.12 -67.26 51.28
N ASN A 158 -3.46 -68.54 50.95
CA ASN A 158 -4.67 -68.85 50.25
C ASN A 158 -5.86 -69.11 51.18
N ASN A 159 -5.66 -69.14 52.49
CA ASN A 159 -6.70 -69.29 53.51
C ASN A 159 -7.41 -67.89 53.69
N PRO A 160 -8.73 -67.85 53.65
CA PRO A 160 -9.45 -66.63 53.84
C PRO A 160 -9.16 -65.95 55.17
N THR A 161 -8.77 -64.70 55.15
CA THR A 161 -8.51 -63.86 56.32
C THR A 161 -9.09 -62.47 56.12
N ASN A 162 -9.28 -61.71 57.20
CA ASN A 162 -9.80 -60.35 57.16
C ASN A 162 -8.75 -59.25 57.42
N PHE A 163 -7.49 -59.58 57.25
CA PHE A 163 -6.42 -58.60 57.40
C PHE A 163 -6.25 -57.69 56.14
N ALA A 164 -5.92 -56.43 56.38
CA ALA A 164 -5.77 -55.43 55.36
C ALA A 164 -4.31 -55.04 55.18
N ILE A 165 -3.97 -54.48 53.98
CA ILE A 165 -2.69 -53.85 53.78
C ILE A 165 -2.68 -52.50 54.52
N LYS A 166 -1.49 -52.20 55.13
CA LYS A 166 -1.08 -50.86 55.51
C LYS A 166 0.15 -50.48 54.70
N TYR A 167 0.16 -49.27 54.21
CA TYR A 167 1.32 -48.76 53.43
C TYR A 167 2.28 -48.04 54.35
N GLN A 168 3.56 -48.40 54.26
CA GLN A 168 4.65 -47.61 54.83
C GLN A 168 4.98 -46.48 53.90
N HIS A 169 4.65 -45.26 54.28
CA HIS A 169 4.91 -44.05 53.54
C HIS A 169 6.26 -43.45 53.91
N GLY A 170 6.95 -42.83 52.94
CA GLY A 170 8.20 -42.12 53.14
C GLY A 170 8.02 -40.69 53.61
N THR A 171 8.68 -39.74 52.96
CA THR A 171 8.58 -38.32 53.31
C THR A 171 7.17 -37.77 52.99
N ILE A 172 6.61 -37.05 53.97
CA ILE A 172 5.26 -36.48 53.85
C ILE A 172 5.34 -34.97 53.69
N ASN A 173 4.69 -34.44 52.69
CA ASN A 173 4.46 -33.00 52.51
C ASN A 173 3.07 -32.66 53.06
N HIS A 174 3.02 -31.64 53.90
CA HIS A 174 1.78 -31.06 54.37
C HIS A 174 1.39 -29.91 53.45
N HIS A 175 0.20 -29.95 52.92
CA HIS A 175 -0.40 -28.91 52.09
C HIS A 175 -1.57 -28.29 52.85
N VAL A 176 -1.46 -27.01 53.15
CA VAL A 176 -2.55 -26.24 53.77
C VAL A 176 -3.70 -26.05 52.80
N ALA A 177 -4.91 -25.94 53.30
CA ALA A 177 -6.05 -25.59 52.46
C ALA A 177 -5.82 -24.29 51.72
N THR A 178 -6.22 -24.24 50.46
CA THR A 178 -6.15 -23.03 49.63
C THR A 178 -7.54 -22.52 49.33
N ASP A 179 -7.68 -21.20 49.24
CA ASP A 179 -8.90 -20.61 48.75
C ASP A 179 -9.08 -20.83 47.25
N ALA A 180 -10.33 -20.85 46.79
CA ALA A 180 -10.63 -20.94 45.37
C ALA A 180 -10.09 -19.71 44.62
N SER A 181 -9.41 -19.98 43.51
CA SER A 181 -9.01 -18.94 42.54
C SER A 181 -10.09 -18.76 41.47
N CYS A 182 -9.81 -17.92 40.49
CA CYS A 182 -10.70 -17.77 39.33
C CYS A 182 -10.87 -19.07 38.52
N THR A 183 -9.82 -19.85 38.40
CA THR A 183 -9.75 -21.04 37.54
C THR A 183 -9.70 -22.35 38.27
N GLU A 184 -9.34 -22.33 39.54
CA GLU A 184 -9.15 -23.52 40.35
C GLU A 184 -10.08 -23.50 41.58
N ALA A 185 -10.68 -24.65 41.89
CA ALA A 185 -11.42 -24.84 43.13
C ALA A 185 -10.48 -24.75 44.32
N ALA A 186 -11.03 -24.40 45.47
CA ALA A 186 -10.30 -24.47 46.71
C ALA A 186 -9.79 -25.91 46.97
N THR A 187 -8.68 -26.05 47.63
CA THR A 187 -8.20 -27.35 48.08
C THR A 187 -8.43 -27.51 49.59
N LYS A 188 -8.79 -28.70 49.99
CA LYS A 188 -8.80 -29.08 51.41
C LYS A 188 -7.36 -29.18 51.92
N GLU A 189 -7.16 -29.07 53.21
CA GLU A 189 -5.90 -29.42 53.84
C GLU A 189 -5.61 -30.91 53.62
N TYR A 190 -4.43 -31.27 53.19
CA TYR A 190 -4.03 -32.65 52.92
C TYR A 190 -2.55 -32.91 53.16
N TRP A 191 -2.23 -34.18 53.32
CA TRP A 191 -0.85 -34.70 53.44
C TRP A 191 -0.55 -35.59 52.24
N GLN A 192 0.56 -35.33 51.56
CA GLN A 192 0.96 -36.08 50.38
C GLN A 192 2.28 -36.83 50.66
N CYS A 193 2.30 -38.11 50.35
CA CYS A 193 3.52 -38.88 50.36
C CYS A 193 4.37 -38.61 49.12
N GLN A 194 5.60 -38.16 49.26
CA GLN A 194 6.49 -37.88 48.13
C GLN A 194 6.85 -39.12 47.30
N ASP A 195 6.86 -40.30 47.92
CA ASP A 195 7.27 -41.55 47.28
C ASP A 195 6.16 -42.10 46.38
N CYS A 196 4.92 -42.20 46.84
CA CYS A 196 3.81 -42.79 46.13
C CYS A 196 2.76 -41.80 45.64
N GLN A 197 2.97 -40.49 45.93
CA GLN A 197 2.08 -39.38 45.53
C GLN A 197 0.64 -39.45 46.04
N ARG A 198 0.30 -40.42 46.88
CA ARG A 198 -1.02 -40.52 47.49
C ARG A 198 -1.29 -39.39 48.47
N THR A 199 -2.52 -38.93 48.52
CA THR A 199 -2.99 -37.82 49.33
C THR A 199 -3.92 -38.33 50.45
N PHE A 200 -3.86 -37.66 51.61
CA PHE A 200 -4.58 -38.08 52.82
C PHE A 200 -5.17 -36.86 53.54
N SER A 201 -6.30 -37.03 54.13
CA SER A 201 -6.99 -36.00 54.96
C SER A 201 -6.45 -35.86 56.36
N ASP A 202 -5.54 -36.70 56.80
CA ASP A 202 -4.96 -36.71 58.16
C ASP A 202 -3.45 -36.95 58.11
N SER A 203 -2.75 -36.41 59.10
CA SER A 203 -1.32 -36.53 59.27
C SER A 203 -0.82 -37.94 59.57
N GLN A 204 -1.71 -38.85 59.99
CA GLN A 204 -1.42 -40.25 60.24
C GLN A 204 -1.55 -41.11 58.95
N LEU A 205 -1.99 -40.51 57.87
CA LEU A 205 -2.17 -41.18 56.57
C LEU A 205 -3.12 -42.35 56.59
N THR A 206 -4.21 -42.19 57.37
CA THR A 206 -5.20 -43.25 57.55
C THR A 206 -6.40 -43.10 56.62
N LYS A 207 -6.68 -41.90 56.17
CA LYS A 207 -7.83 -41.58 55.31
C LYS A 207 -7.36 -41.04 53.99
N GLU A 208 -7.22 -41.90 53.00
CA GLU A 208 -6.84 -41.53 51.65
C GLU A 208 -7.89 -40.63 50.99
N LEU A 209 -7.42 -39.61 50.31
CA LEU A 209 -8.23 -38.72 49.50
C LEU A 209 -8.00 -39.08 48.03
N THR A 210 -9.09 -39.27 47.31
CA THR A 210 -9.04 -39.44 45.83
C THR A 210 -9.08 -38.11 45.12
N ASP A 211 -9.55 -37.06 45.80
CA ASP A 211 -9.60 -35.69 45.27
C ASP A 211 -9.37 -34.72 46.46
N VAL A 212 -8.43 -33.82 46.25
CA VAL A 212 -8.07 -32.78 47.20
C VAL A 212 -8.90 -31.50 47.02
N THR A 213 -9.69 -31.42 45.97
CA THR A 213 -10.57 -30.27 45.70
C THR A 213 -11.67 -30.16 46.76
N ASP A 214 -11.97 -28.93 47.11
CA ASP A 214 -13.12 -28.65 47.98
C ASP A 214 -14.37 -28.42 47.10
N ALA A 215 -15.16 -29.46 46.91
CA ALA A 215 -16.37 -29.40 46.07
C ALA A 215 -17.39 -28.35 46.55
N GLU A 216 -17.33 -27.92 47.82
CA GLU A 216 -18.18 -26.85 48.36
C GLU A 216 -17.68 -25.45 47.98
N LYS A 217 -16.42 -25.35 47.53
CA LYS A 217 -15.79 -24.11 47.09
C LYS A 217 -15.23 -24.26 45.67
N PRO A 218 -16.08 -24.33 44.65
CA PRO A 218 -15.65 -24.44 43.27
C PRO A 218 -14.86 -23.20 42.85
N ALA A 219 -14.18 -23.30 41.73
CA ALA A 219 -13.54 -22.16 41.11
C ALA A 219 -14.51 -20.97 41.00
N LEU A 220 -14.03 -19.79 41.36
CA LEU A 220 -14.87 -18.59 41.50
C LEU A 220 -15.31 -18.02 40.13
N GLY A 221 -14.73 -18.51 39.06
CA GLY A 221 -14.89 -17.92 37.74
C GLY A 221 -14.25 -16.53 37.65
N HIS A 222 -14.14 -16.00 36.45
CA HIS A 222 -13.66 -14.65 36.29
C HIS A 222 -14.81 -13.64 36.47
N ASN A 223 -14.54 -12.53 37.16
CA ASN A 223 -15.40 -11.37 37.25
C ASN A 223 -14.78 -10.31 36.32
N ASN A 224 -14.99 -10.46 35.00
CA ASN A 224 -14.39 -9.63 34.01
C ASN A 224 -15.34 -8.53 33.53
N ASN A 225 -14.77 -7.36 33.21
CA ASN A 225 -15.48 -6.31 32.50
C ASN A 225 -15.66 -6.68 31.02
N GLU A 226 -16.33 -5.81 30.27
CA GLU A 226 -16.57 -6.02 28.83
C GLU A 226 -15.28 -6.16 27.98
N ASP A 227 -14.14 -5.68 28.48
CA ASP A 227 -12.85 -5.77 27.83
C ASP A 227 -12.04 -7.00 28.22
N GLY A 228 -12.61 -7.85 29.05
CA GLY A 228 -12.01 -9.10 29.52
C GLY A 228 -11.09 -8.94 30.73
N TYR A 229 -10.91 -7.74 31.28
CA TYR A 229 -10.12 -7.58 32.50
C TYR A 229 -10.87 -8.12 33.73
N CYS A 230 -10.26 -9.06 34.42
CA CYS A 230 -10.81 -9.63 35.63
C CYS A 230 -10.28 -8.91 36.88
N ASP A 231 -11.15 -8.22 37.58
CA ASP A 231 -10.80 -7.48 38.81
C ASP A 231 -10.31 -8.42 39.96
N ARG A 232 -10.70 -9.69 39.93
CA ARG A 232 -10.34 -10.66 40.96
C ARG A 232 -8.92 -11.17 40.82
N CYS A 233 -8.53 -11.62 39.65
CA CYS A 233 -7.16 -12.10 39.39
C CYS A 233 -6.24 -11.03 38.75
N GLN A 234 -6.78 -9.87 38.42
CA GLN A 234 -6.06 -8.76 37.78
C GLN A 234 -5.38 -9.13 36.44
N HIS A 235 -5.99 -10.05 35.69
CA HIS A 235 -5.53 -10.48 34.38
C HIS A 235 -6.61 -10.29 33.32
N TYR A 236 -6.19 -10.16 32.07
CA TYR A 236 -7.09 -10.22 30.93
C TYR A 236 -7.41 -11.66 30.58
N VAL A 237 -8.69 -11.95 30.42
CA VAL A 237 -9.21 -13.29 30.17
C VAL A 237 -10.02 -13.34 28.88
N ALA A 238 -10.20 -14.52 28.37
CA ALA A 238 -11.02 -14.80 27.20
C ALA A 238 -12.54 -14.58 27.53
N VAL A 239 -13.25 -13.93 26.58
CA VAL A 239 -14.70 -13.67 26.70
C VAL A 239 -15.38 -14.14 25.43
N LYS A 240 -16.44 -14.96 25.55
CA LYS A 240 -17.18 -15.49 24.39
C LYS A 240 -17.77 -14.35 23.57
N PRO A 241 -17.44 -14.23 22.27
CA PRO A 241 -18.05 -13.26 21.37
C PRO A 241 -19.49 -13.65 21.02
N SER A 242 -20.27 -12.69 20.54
CA SER A 242 -21.54 -12.98 19.88
C SER A 242 -21.33 -13.75 18.58
N GLN A 243 -22.35 -14.44 18.14
CA GLN A 243 -22.33 -15.23 16.91
C GLN A 243 -23.53 -14.86 16.02
N GLU A 244 -23.28 -14.73 14.73
CA GLU A 244 -24.32 -14.52 13.72
C GLU A 244 -24.14 -15.53 12.60
N ASN A 245 -25.21 -16.24 12.25
CA ASN A 245 -25.20 -17.28 11.20
C ASN A 245 -24.06 -18.31 11.32
N GLY A 246 -23.67 -18.67 12.55
CA GLY A 246 -22.59 -19.60 12.80
C GLY A 246 -21.18 -19.01 12.75
N VAL A 247 -21.04 -17.69 12.56
CA VAL A 247 -19.77 -16.96 12.52
C VAL A 247 -19.60 -16.14 13.80
N TYR A 248 -18.47 -16.26 14.48
CA TYR A 248 -18.14 -15.50 15.69
C TYR A 248 -17.72 -14.07 15.34
N LEU A 249 -18.33 -13.07 16.02
CA LEU A 249 -18.08 -11.66 15.81
C LEU A 249 -17.00 -11.14 16.76
N ILE A 250 -15.81 -10.94 16.26
CA ILE A 250 -14.64 -10.52 17.04
C ILE A 250 -14.54 -9.00 17.04
N ALA A 251 -14.99 -8.38 18.11
CA ALA A 251 -14.96 -6.94 18.30
C ALA A 251 -13.92 -6.46 19.33
N LYS A 252 -13.32 -7.38 20.09
CA LYS A 252 -12.42 -7.08 21.20
C LYS A 252 -11.30 -8.12 21.30
N PRO A 253 -10.14 -7.79 21.90
CA PRO A 253 -9.04 -8.74 22.10
C PRO A 253 -9.46 -9.99 22.89
N CYS A 254 -10.31 -9.85 23.92
CA CYS A 254 -10.84 -10.96 24.70
C CYS A 254 -11.65 -11.94 23.85
N HIS A 255 -12.35 -11.45 22.82
CA HIS A 255 -13.08 -12.30 21.88
C HIS A 255 -12.14 -13.14 21.02
N LEU A 256 -11.04 -12.54 20.54
CA LEU A 256 -10.05 -13.27 19.75
C LEU A 256 -9.30 -14.31 20.60
N ALA A 257 -9.00 -13.98 21.87
CA ALA A 257 -8.44 -14.91 22.83
C ALA A 257 -9.40 -16.08 23.08
N TRP A 258 -10.70 -15.79 23.26
CA TRP A 258 -11.72 -16.83 23.43
C TRP A 258 -11.81 -17.72 22.18
N PHE A 259 -11.84 -17.13 20.99
CA PHE A 259 -11.89 -17.88 19.74
C PHE A 259 -10.69 -18.81 19.57
N ARG A 260 -9.49 -18.34 19.91
CA ARG A 260 -8.28 -19.17 19.96
C ARG A 260 -8.45 -20.36 20.87
N ASP A 261 -8.88 -20.12 22.10
CA ASP A 261 -8.99 -21.14 23.16
C ASP A 261 -10.10 -22.14 22.85
N TYR A 262 -11.20 -21.67 22.24
CA TYR A 262 -12.30 -22.49 21.76
C TYR A 262 -11.88 -23.39 20.59
N VAL A 263 -11.22 -22.86 19.59
CA VAL A 263 -10.69 -23.66 18.48
C VAL A 263 -9.69 -24.69 18.98
N ASN A 264 -8.83 -24.32 19.91
CA ASN A 264 -7.78 -25.20 20.43
C ASN A 264 -8.30 -26.21 21.51
N GLY A 265 -9.56 -26.09 21.93
CA GLY A 265 -10.17 -26.99 22.92
C GLY A 265 -9.79 -26.69 24.38
N THR A 266 -9.19 -25.54 24.66
CA THR A 266 -8.92 -25.06 26.01
C THR A 266 -10.20 -24.57 26.68
N ILE A 267 -11.10 -23.99 25.87
CA ILE A 267 -12.46 -23.63 26.26
C ILE A 267 -13.42 -24.51 25.44
N VAL A 268 -14.47 -25.01 26.11
CA VAL A 268 -15.52 -25.82 25.50
C VAL A 268 -16.87 -25.25 25.87
N ASP A 269 -17.92 -25.57 25.11
CA ASP A 269 -19.28 -25.19 25.44
C ASP A 269 -19.86 -26.05 26.60
N GLU A 270 -20.88 -25.54 27.25
CA GLU A 270 -21.55 -26.26 28.37
C GLU A 270 -22.03 -27.64 27.90
N GLY A 271 -21.62 -28.67 28.63
CA GLY A 271 -21.98 -30.07 28.36
C GLY A 271 -20.99 -30.80 27.43
N GLU A 272 -19.99 -30.14 26.91
CA GLU A 272 -18.93 -30.78 26.12
C GLU A 272 -17.82 -31.35 27.01
N VAL A 273 -17.13 -32.35 26.48
CA VAL A 273 -15.98 -32.95 27.16
C VAL A 273 -14.77 -31.97 27.07
N ALA A 274 -14.06 -31.81 28.19
CA ALA A 274 -12.84 -31.01 28.21
C ALA A 274 -11.84 -31.47 27.12
N GLY A 275 -11.27 -30.54 26.40
CA GLY A 275 -10.37 -30.82 25.28
C GLY A 275 -11.07 -31.01 23.90
N THR A 276 -12.42 -30.89 23.85
CA THR A 276 -13.11 -30.86 22.54
C THR A 276 -12.65 -29.67 21.71
N THR A 277 -12.16 -29.93 20.50
CA THR A 277 -11.65 -28.90 19.60
C THR A 277 -12.68 -28.48 18.56
N HIS A 278 -12.73 -27.17 18.26
CA HIS A 278 -13.71 -26.61 17.33
C HIS A 278 -13.00 -26.11 16.05
N SER A 279 -12.26 -27.00 15.40
CA SER A 279 -11.39 -26.68 14.27
C SER A 279 -12.11 -26.08 13.05
N SER A 280 -13.42 -26.23 12.93
CA SER A 280 -14.23 -25.67 11.84
C SER A 280 -14.91 -24.33 12.20
N ALA A 281 -14.72 -23.83 13.41
CA ALA A 281 -15.28 -22.55 13.83
C ALA A 281 -14.76 -21.42 12.93
N SER A 282 -15.68 -20.53 12.51
CA SER A 282 -15.37 -19.39 11.67
C SER A 282 -15.58 -18.08 12.43
N ALA A 283 -14.80 -17.05 12.08
CA ALA A 283 -14.88 -15.76 12.75
C ALA A 283 -14.80 -14.60 11.74
N MET A 284 -15.26 -13.44 12.19
CA MET A 284 -15.21 -12.19 11.46
C MET A 284 -14.81 -11.08 12.41
N LEU A 285 -13.86 -10.22 12.02
CA LEU A 285 -13.58 -9.02 12.79
C LEU A 285 -14.67 -7.98 12.55
N THR A 286 -15.06 -7.27 13.58
CA THR A 286 -16.02 -6.16 13.50
C THR A 286 -15.46 -4.87 14.08
N ALA A 287 -14.20 -4.90 14.52
CA ALA A 287 -13.42 -3.77 14.99
C ALA A 287 -11.93 -4.11 14.94
N ASP A 288 -11.09 -3.11 15.05
CA ASP A 288 -9.65 -3.27 15.22
C ASP A 288 -9.33 -3.92 16.58
N ILE A 289 -8.34 -4.80 16.60
CA ILE A 289 -7.99 -5.61 17.76
C ILE A 289 -6.57 -5.27 18.23
N ASP A 290 -6.42 -4.77 19.45
CA ASP A 290 -5.12 -4.52 20.08
C ASP A 290 -4.77 -5.60 21.11
N LEU A 291 -3.81 -6.45 20.79
CA LEU A 291 -3.41 -7.61 21.61
C LEU A 291 -2.40 -7.31 22.71
N LYS A 292 -1.97 -6.06 22.91
CA LYS A 292 -0.91 -5.69 23.87
C LYS A 292 -1.09 -6.18 25.30
N ASN A 293 -2.34 -6.43 25.72
CA ASN A 293 -2.67 -6.97 27.03
C ASN A 293 -2.82 -8.49 27.03
N TYR A 294 -2.82 -9.13 25.86
CA TYR A 294 -2.99 -10.57 25.68
C TYR A 294 -1.71 -11.28 25.22
N CYS A 295 -0.76 -10.52 24.71
CA CYS A 295 0.59 -11.00 24.42
C CYS A 295 1.57 -9.82 24.34
N HIS A 296 2.77 -9.99 24.90
CA HIS A 296 3.82 -8.95 24.91
C HIS A 296 5.19 -9.56 25.27
N ALA A 297 6.25 -8.87 24.91
CA ALA A 297 7.60 -9.20 25.35
C ALA A 297 7.75 -9.02 26.86
N ALA A 298 8.78 -9.64 27.41
CA ALA A 298 9.18 -9.36 28.78
C ALA A 298 9.69 -7.90 28.88
N GLU A 299 9.09 -7.15 29.80
CA GLU A 299 9.49 -5.79 30.14
C GLU A 299 9.70 -5.69 31.65
N ASP A 300 10.29 -4.62 32.15
CA ASP A 300 10.49 -4.42 33.59
C ASP A 300 9.18 -4.56 34.37
N GLY A 301 9.10 -5.62 35.17
CA GLY A 301 7.92 -5.96 36.00
C GLY A 301 6.81 -6.74 35.29
N LYS A 302 6.96 -7.10 34.01
CA LYS A 302 6.02 -7.96 33.29
C LYS A 302 6.73 -9.22 32.80
N GLU A 303 6.11 -10.34 33.01
CA GLU A 303 6.55 -11.61 32.40
C GLU A 303 6.25 -11.65 30.92
N LEU A 304 7.04 -12.46 30.18
CA LEU A 304 6.77 -12.71 28.76
C LEU A 304 5.41 -13.40 28.60
N LEU A 305 4.54 -12.82 27.78
CA LEU A 305 3.26 -13.42 27.41
C LEU A 305 3.21 -13.60 25.88
N SER A 306 3.40 -14.82 25.42
CA SER A 306 3.40 -15.18 24.01
C SER A 306 2.02 -15.62 23.56
N TRP A 307 1.55 -15.12 22.40
CA TRP A 307 0.34 -15.63 21.78
C TRP A 307 0.49 -17.11 21.42
N ILE A 308 -0.52 -17.91 21.73
CA ILE A 308 -0.63 -19.30 21.29
C ILE A 308 -1.35 -19.30 19.94
N PRO A 309 -0.77 -19.89 18.90
CA PRO A 309 -1.42 -19.92 17.58
C PRO A 309 -2.81 -20.59 17.60
N ILE A 310 -3.72 -20.08 16.75
CA ILE A 310 -5.02 -20.72 16.50
C ILE A 310 -4.78 -21.96 15.60
N GLY A 311 -5.13 -23.13 16.11
CA GLY A 311 -4.84 -24.39 15.44
C GLY A 311 -3.35 -24.77 15.50
N ASN A 312 -3.08 -26.06 15.47
CA ASN A 312 -1.73 -26.63 15.48
C ASN A 312 -1.70 -27.94 14.68
N ASN A 313 -0.60 -28.70 14.74
CA ASN A 313 -0.49 -29.96 14.01
C ASN A 313 -1.54 -31.00 14.40
N ASP A 314 -1.92 -31.05 15.66
CA ASP A 314 -2.88 -32.02 16.19
C ASP A 314 -4.33 -31.53 15.98
N ASN A 315 -4.53 -30.24 16.02
CA ASN A 315 -5.82 -29.58 15.82
C ASN A 315 -5.71 -28.52 14.71
N ARG A 316 -5.79 -28.95 13.47
CA ARG A 316 -5.68 -28.09 12.28
C ARG A 316 -6.94 -27.30 12.07
N TRP A 317 -6.83 -25.98 12.01
CA TRP A 317 -7.99 -25.13 11.82
C TRP A 317 -8.50 -25.17 10.37
N LYS A 318 -9.83 -25.24 10.20
CA LYS A 318 -10.53 -25.42 8.92
C LYS A 318 -11.62 -24.37 8.69
N GLY A 319 -11.74 -23.41 9.59
CA GLY A 319 -12.76 -22.39 9.51
C GLY A 319 -12.38 -21.26 8.52
N ASN A 320 -13.21 -20.23 8.50
CA ASN A 320 -12.96 -19.02 7.73
C ASN A 320 -12.75 -17.83 8.66
N MET A 321 -11.84 -16.93 8.29
CA MET A 321 -11.62 -15.64 8.96
C MET A 321 -11.75 -14.51 7.95
N ASN A 322 -12.71 -13.62 8.19
CA ASN A 322 -12.82 -12.37 7.44
C ASN A 322 -12.43 -11.19 8.34
N GLY A 323 -11.32 -10.54 8.02
CA GLY A 323 -10.84 -9.36 8.75
C GLY A 323 -11.61 -8.09 8.46
N GLN A 324 -12.40 -8.03 7.37
CA GLN A 324 -13.17 -6.85 6.92
C GLN A 324 -12.35 -5.55 6.80
N GLY A 325 -11.05 -5.68 6.55
CA GLY A 325 -10.11 -4.55 6.50
C GLY A 325 -9.64 -4.06 7.86
N HIS A 326 -10.08 -4.67 8.95
CA HIS A 326 -9.63 -4.32 10.31
C HIS A 326 -8.20 -4.74 10.59
N THR A 327 -7.63 -4.10 11.60
CA THR A 327 -6.24 -4.30 12.03
C THR A 327 -6.15 -5.12 13.31
N ILE A 328 -5.25 -6.12 13.32
CA ILE A 328 -4.75 -6.74 14.55
C ILE A 328 -3.39 -6.14 14.87
N SER A 329 -3.28 -5.48 16.01
CA SER A 329 -2.05 -4.86 16.47
C SER A 329 -1.44 -5.56 17.68
N HIS A 330 -0.12 -5.42 17.83
CA HIS A 330 0.68 -5.93 18.93
C HIS A 330 0.60 -7.46 19.12
N LEU A 331 0.41 -8.21 18.04
CA LEU A 331 0.59 -9.66 18.09
C LEU A 331 2.06 -9.97 18.43
N TYR A 332 2.28 -10.61 19.55
CA TYR A 332 3.61 -11.02 19.99
C TYR A 332 3.69 -12.53 20.16
N ILE A 333 4.66 -13.15 19.47
CA ILE A 333 4.96 -14.57 19.58
C ILE A 333 6.45 -14.77 19.77
N LYS A 334 6.84 -15.51 20.78
CA LYS A 334 8.21 -16.00 20.98
C LYS A 334 8.17 -17.45 21.44
N THR A 335 8.66 -18.33 20.57
CA THR A 335 8.52 -19.79 20.79
C THR A 335 9.62 -20.58 20.06
N ALA A 336 9.69 -21.87 20.38
CA ALA A 336 10.51 -22.86 19.68
C ALA A 336 9.65 -23.97 19.03
N GLN A 337 8.37 -23.70 18.79
CA GLN A 337 7.45 -24.67 18.20
C GLN A 337 7.39 -24.50 16.69
N ASP A 338 7.01 -25.58 15.99
CA ASP A 338 6.69 -25.50 14.56
C ASP A 338 5.32 -24.82 14.35
N TYR A 339 5.11 -24.25 13.17
CA TYR A 339 3.84 -23.67 12.73
C TYR A 339 3.41 -22.44 13.54
N VAL A 340 4.06 -21.32 13.31
CA VAL A 340 3.94 -20.13 14.14
C VAL A 340 3.38 -18.91 13.36
N GLY A 341 2.33 -18.32 13.92
CA GLY A 341 1.64 -17.12 13.44
C GLY A 341 0.38 -16.86 14.26
N LEU A 342 -0.47 -15.94 13.81
CA LEU A 342 -1.82 -15.80 14.40
C LEU A 342 -2.52 -17.18 14.36
N PHE A 343 -2.36 -17.89 13.22
CA PHE A 343 -2.72 -19.28 13.03
C PHE A 343 -1.46 -20.15 13.00
N GLY A 344 -1.51 -21.31 13.65
CA GLY A 344 -0.41 -22.26 13.56
C GLY A 344 -0.49 -23.09 12.28
N TYR A 345 -1.50 -23.93 12.17
CA TYR A 345 -1.75 -24.81 11.04
C TYR A 345 -3.19 -24.73 10.56
N THR A 346 -3.37 -24.37 9.29
CA THR A 346 -4.68 -24.28 8.65
C THR A 346 -4.85 -25.30 7.55
N VAL A 347 -6.07 -25.83 7.37
CA VAL A 347 -6.41 -26.76 6.28
C VAL A 347 -7.72 -26.36 5.63
N ASP A 348 -7.71 -26.09 4.31
CA ASP A 348 -8.87 -25.62 3.55
C ASP A 348 -9.56 -24.37 4.14
N ALA A 349 -8.79 -23.52 4.80
CA ALA A 349 -9.28 -22.31 5.45
C ALA A 349 -9.22 -21.11 4.49
N THR A 350 -10.27 -20.29 4.48
CA THR A 350 -10.25 -19.00 3.78
C THR A 350 -9.99 -17.89 4.79
N ILE A 351 -8.93 -17.11 4.54
CA ILE A 351 -8.56 -15.96 5.39
C ILE A 351 -8.41 -14.73 4.50
N GLN A 352 -9.14 -13.67 4.84
CA GLN A 352 -9.14 -12.50 3.98
C GLN A 352 -9.23 -11.17 4.70
N ASP A 353 -8.74 -10.11 4.05
CA ASP A 353 -8.94 -8.70 4.36
C ASP A 353 -8.52 -8.32 5.79
N LEU A 354 -7.29 -8.64 6.16
CA LEU A 354 -6.73 -8.43 7.50
C LEU A 354 -5.42 -7.65 7.43
N THR A 355 -5.27 -6.66 8.31
CA THR A 355 -4.03 -5.90 8.47
C THR A 355 -3.36 -6.23 9.80
N PHE A 356 -2.03 -6.32 9.82
CA PHE A 356 -1.22 -6.45 11.03
C PHE A 356 -0.37 -5.20 11.24
N ASP A 357 -0.36 -4.70 12.48
CA ASP A 357 0.48 -3.58 12.88
C ASP A 357 1.20 -3.88 14.21
N TYR A 358 2.44 -3.43 14.35
CA TYR A 358 3.28 -3.72 15.53
C TYR A 358 3.35 -5.22 15.90
N ALA A 359 3.16 -6.12 14.93
CA ALA A 359 3.27 -7.55 15.19
C ALA A 359 4.74 -7.98 15.23
N LYS A 360 5.09 -8.81 16.21
CA LYS A 360 6.46 -9.37 16.33
C LYS A 360 6.39 -10.88 16.55
N VAL A 361 6.91 -11.63 15.59
CA VAL A 361 6.96 -13.09 15.62
C VAL A 361 8.41 -13.55 15.63
N GLU A 362 8.84 -14.17 16.73
CA GLU A 362 10.19 -14.73 16.92
C GLU A 362 10.08 -16.25 17.13
N ASN A 363 10.67 -17.02 16.24
CA ASN A 363 10.65 -18.46 16.30
C ASN A 363 12.03 -19.07 16.02
N VAL A 364 12.45 -20.01 16.83
CA VAL A 364 13.71 -20.76 16.64
C VAL A 364 13.48 -22.17 16.05
N SER A 365 12.29 -22.41 15.50
CA SER A 365 11.94 -23.63 14.76
C SER A 365 11.44 -23.29 13.35
N THR A 366 10.61 -24.13 12.74
CA THR A 366 10.25 -24.02 11.33
C THR A 366 8.85 -23.43 11.11
N ARG A 367 8.60 -22.91 9.90
CA ARG A 367 7.29 -22.42 9.42
C ARG A 367 6.75 -21.25 10.22
N THR A 368 7.31 -20.11 9.94
CA THR A 368 7.03 -18.86 10.64
C THR A 368 6.44 -17.81 9.69
N GLY A 369 5.28 -17.25 10.04
CA GLY A 369 4.66 -16.12 9.36
C GLY A 369 3.80 -15.32 10.32
N ILE A 370 3.51 -14.06 10.03
CA ILE A 370 2.62 -13.27 10.90
C ILE A 370 1.21 -13.85 10.91
N LEU A 371 0.67 -14.18 9.73
CA LEU A 371 -0.66 -14.75 9.62
C LEU A 371 -0.67 -16.23 10.00
N ALA A 372 0.16 -17.02 9.34
CA ALA A 372 0.13 -18.47 9.56
C ALA A 372 1.52 -19.11 9.42
N GLY A 373 1.79 -20.10 10.27
CA GLY A 373 3.00 -20.92 10.13
C GLY A 373 2.90 -21.85 8.93
N TYR A 374 1.80 -22.56 8.80
CA TYR A 374 1.52 -23.47 7.70
C TYR A 374 0.06 -23.35 7.24
N ALA A 375 -0.12 -23.08 5.98
CA ALA A 375 -1.43 -22.98 5.37
C ALA A 375 -1.53 -23.99 4.21
N PHE A 376 -2.45 -24.96 4.35
CA PHE A 376 -2.65 -26.03 3.39
C PHE A 376 -4.05 -26.00 2.79
N ALA A 377 -4.15 -26.23 1.50
CA ALA A 377 -5.43 -26.48 0.82
C ALA A 377 -5.29 -27.63 -0.17
N TYR A 378 -6.24 -28.55 -0.18
CA TYR A 378 -6.29 -29.62 -1.18
C TYR A 378 -6.43 -29.03 -2.59
N SER A 379 -6.01 -29.80 -3.62
CA SER A 379 -5.95 -29.31 -5.00
C SER A 379 -7.31 -28.79 -5.55
N ASN A 380 -8.41 -29.32 -5.07
CA ASN A 380 -9.78 -28.94 -5.50
C ASN A 380 -10.48 -27.98 -4.51
N SER A 381 -9.75 -27.50 -3.49
CA SER A 381 -10.32 -26.60 -2.48
C SER A 381 -10.39 -25.18 -3.01
N PRO A 382 -11.50 -24.45 -2.80
CA PRO A 382 -11.61 -23.02 -3.12
C PRO A 382 -10.93 -22.14 -2.08
N ALA A 383 -10.36 -22.72 -1.03
CA ALA A 383 -9.72 -21.99 0.07
C ALA A 383 -8.53 -21.16 -0.43
N HIS A 384 -8.39 -19.98 0.12
CA HIS A 384 -7.33 -19.04 -0.25
C HIS A 384 -7.03 -18.05 0.88
N ILE A 385 -5.87 -17.44 0.80
CA ILE A 385 -5.49 -16.30 1.64
C ILE A 385 -5.44 -15.06 0.75
N LYS A 386 -6.20 -14.02 1.12
CA LYS A 386 -6.38 -12.85 0.27
C LYS A 386 -6.39 -11.54 1.06
N GLY A 387 -5.79 -10.47 0.50
CA GLY A 387 -5.89 -9.13 1.07
C GLY A 387 -5.24 -8.97 2.44
N ILE A 388 -4.20 -9.74 2.73
CA ILE A 388 -3.47 -9.67 3.99
C ILE A 388 -2.37 -8.62 3.87
N LYS A 389 -2.32 -7.70 4.84
CA LYS A 389 -1.34 -6.63 4.88
C LYS A 389 -0.55 -6.63 6.18
N THR A 390 0.74 -6.27 6.09
CA THR A 390 1.56 -5.96 7.27
C THR A 390 2.08 -4.54 7.17
N THR A 391 2.29 -3.87 8.30
CA THR A 391 2.93 -2.55 8.31
C THR A 391 4.44 -2.66 8.50
N LYS A 392 5.16 -1.57 8.28
CA LYS A 392 6.59 -1.46 8.53
C LYS A 392 7.00 -1.63 10.00
N ASN A 393 6.04 -1.58 10.91
CA ASN A 393 6.24 -1.79 12.34
C ASN A 393 6.27 -3.29 12.72
N CYS A 394 5.98 -4.17 11.76
CA CYS A 394 5.96 -5.60 11.98
C CYS A 394 7.34 -6.22 11.75
N ILE A 395 7.65 -7.29 12.49
CA ILE A 395 8.92 -8.02 12.43
C ILE A 395 8.65 -9.51 12.48
N VAL A 396 9.27 -10.25 11.56
CA VAL A 396 9.27 -11.73 11.56
C VAL A 396 10.69 -12.24 11.64
N ILE A 397 10.96 -13.05 12.63
CA ILE A 397 12.24 -13.74 12.81
C ILE A 397 11.97 -15.22 12.94
N GLY A 398 12.46 -16.02 12.00
CA GLY A 398 12.27 -17.47 11.99
C GLY A 398 13.56 -18.21 11.61
N GLN A 399 13.42 -19.50 11.31
CA GLN A 399 14.52 -20.30 10.77
C GLN A 399 14.20 -20.79 9.36
N ASP A 400 13.72 -22.02 9.22
CA ASP A 400 13.34 -22.57 7.92
C ASP A 400 11.88 -22.24 7.59
N ARG A 401 11.59 -21.91 6.34
CA ARG A 401 10.26 -21.49 5.83
C ARG A 401 9.70 -20.31 6.59
N THR A 402 10.41 -19.20 6.46
CA THR A 402 10.01 -17.92 7.08
C THR A 402 9.45 -16.99 6.03
N GLY A 403 8.20 -16.57 6.20
CA GLY A 403 7.55 -15.60 5.34
C GLY A 403 6.99 -14.41 6.11
N GLY A 404 6.92 -13.24 5.51
CA GLY A 404 6.32 -12.07 6.15
C GLY A 404 4.85 -12.29 6.48
N ILE A 405 4.15 -13.11 5.69
CA ILE A 405 2.74 -13.43 5.88
C ILE A 405 2.56 -14.91 6.24
N VAL A 406 3.09 -15.83 5.45
CA VAL A 406 2.93 -17.27 5.66
C VAL A 406 4.28 -17.97 5.62
N GLY A 407 4.54 -18.86 6.58
CA GLY A 407 5.78 -19.65 6.61
C GLY A 407 5.85 -20.64 5.44
N ASP A 408 4.87 -21.51 5.33
CA ASP A 408 4.79 -22.55 4.29
C ASP A 408 3.37 -22.53 3.67
N ALA A 409 3.25 -22.09 2.43
CA ALA A 409 1.99 -21.80 1.78
C ALA A 409 1.65 -22.86 0.71
N ILE A 410 0.97 -23.92 1.09
CA ILE A 410 0.33 -24.87 0.16
C ILE A 410 -1.13 -24.47 -0.06
N ILE A 411 -1.35 -23.21 -0.33
CA ILE A 411 -2.62 -22.54 -0.56
C ILE A 411 -2.40 -21.35 -1.50
N ASN A 412 -3.44 -20.95 -2.25
CA ASN A 412 -3.34 -19.77 -3.10
C ASN A 412 -3.26 -18.49 -2.26
N LEU A 413 -2.30 -17.62 -2.60
CA LEU A 413 -2.14 -16.29 -2.02
C LEU A 413 -2.52 -15.24 -3.05
N GLU A 414 -3.37 -14.28 -2.68
CA GLU A 414 -3.82 -13.22 -3.57
C GLU A 414 -3.88 -11.87 -2.86
N ASN A 415 -3.44 -10.81 -3.54
CA ASN A 415 -3.51 -9.42 -3.04
C ASN A 415 -2.88 -9.23 -1.65
N CYS A 416 -1.79 -9.94 -1.35
CA CYS A 416 -1.11 -9.84 -0.07
C CYS A 416 0.03 -8.82 -0.15
N GLU A 417 0.20 -8.02 0.92
CA GLU A 417 1.15 -6.91 0.95
C GLU A 417 2.00 -6.98 2.22
N ASN A 418 3.30 -7.17 2.07
CA ASN A 418 4.25 -7.21 3.17
C ASN A 418 5.09 -5.94 3.26
N HIS A 419 5.02 -5.25 4.40
CA HIS A 419 5.94 -4.17 4.76
C HIS A 419 6.84 -4.55 5.96
N SER A 420 6.67 -5.73 6.54
CA SER A 420 7.46 -6.16 7.69
C SER A 420 8.91 -6.45 7.31
N SER A 421 9.82 -6.32 8.29
CA SER A 421 11.15 -6.89 8.19
C SER A 421 11.08 -8.40 8.43
N VAL A 422 11.65 -9.18 7.53
CA VAL A 422 11.66 -10.65 7.59
C VAL A 422 13.09 -11.15 7.69
N GLN A 423 13.38 -11.96 8.71
CA GLN A 423 14.68 -12.59 8.92
C GLN A 423 14.52 -14.10 9.11
N GLY A 424 15.40 -14.88 8.50
CA GLY A 424 15.39 -16.34 8.66
C GLY A 424 16.71 -16.97 8.26
N THR A 425 16.74 -18.31 8.24
CA THR A 425 17.96 -19.06 7.84
C THR A 425 17.80 -19.72 6.48
N GLN A 426 16.67 -20.38 6.22
CA GLN A 426 16.42 -21.08 4.97
C GLN A 426 15.02 -20.80 4.46
N ASN A 427 14.82 -20.81 3.13
CA ASN A 427 13.51 -20.63 2.51
C ASN A 427 12.79 -19.37 3.05
N VAL A 428 13.43 -18.22 2.85
CA VAL A 428 12.95 -16.94 3.40
C VAL A 428 12.33 -16.08 2.29
N GLY A 429 11.09 -15.66 2.48
CA GLY A 429 10.40 -14.81 1.51
C GLY A 429 9.64 -13.65 2.14
N GLY A 430 9.52 -12.55 1.42
CA GLY A 430 8.75 -11.40 1.91
C GLY A 430 7.27 -11.72 2.11
N ILE A 431 6.70 -12.60 1.29
CA ILE A 431 5.31 -13.06 1.39
C ILE A 431 5.26 -14.46 2.01
N ALA A 432 5.96 -15.41 1.41
CA ALA A 432 5.95 -16.80 1.87
C ALA A 432 7.35 -17.38 1.91
N GLY A 433 7.65 -18.19 2.93
CA GLY A 433 8.93 -18.93 3.00
C GLY A 433 9.01 -19.99 1.91
N SER A 434 7.97 -20.80 1.75
CA SER A 434 7.85 -21.81 0.71
C SER A 434 6.43 -21.94 0.18
N SER A 435 6.30 -22.54 -1.03
CA SER A 435 5.01 -22.90 -1.64
C SER A 435 5.16 -24.14 -2.50
N ASP A 436 4.10 -24.95 -2.59
CA ASP A 436 4.04 -26.18 -3.35
C ASP A 436 2.73 -26.28 -4.12
N ASN A 437 2.82 -26.30 -5.46
CA ASN A 437 1.74 -26.50 -6.42
C ASN A 437 0.54 -25.56 -6.20
N LYS A 438 0.84 -24.26 -6.03
CA LYS A 438 -0.15 -23.19 -5.78
C LYS A 438 0.18 -21.92 -6.56
N ASN A 439 -0.74 -20.97 -6.52
CA ASN A 439 -0.60 -19.69 -7.16
C ASN A 439 -0.34 -18.58 -6.12
N ILE A 440 0.66 -17.77 -6.39
CA ILE A 440 0.91 -16.51 -5.69
C ILE A 440 0.64 -15.39 -6.68
N LYS A 441 -0.44 -14.64 -6.45
CA LYS A 441 -0.93 -13.65 -7.39
C LYS A 441 -1.13 -12.30 -6.75
N ARG A 442 -0.70 -11.24 -7.45
CA ARG A 442 -0.86 -9.84 -7.00
C ARG A 442 -0.32 -9.59 -5.59
N CYS A 443 0.80 -10.21 -5.27
CA CYS A 443 1.44 -10.05 -3.97
C CYS A 443 2.62 -9.09 -4.07
N THR A 444 2.78 -8.25 -3.05
CA THR A 444 3.80 -7.21 -3.03
C THR A 444 4.63 -7.27 -1.76
N ASN A 445 5.94 -7.18 -1.91
CA ASN A 445 6.87 -7.01 -0.79
C ASN A 445 7.53 -5.62 -0.83
N TYR A 446 7.35 -4.85 0.24
CA TYR A 446 8.04 -3.59 0.51
C TYR A 446 9.09 -3.73 1.62
N GLY A 447 8.97 -4.76 2.44
CA GLY A 447 9.84 -5.01 3.57
C GLY A 447 11.22 -5.53 3.18
N THR A 448 12.19 -5.36 4.06
CA THR A 448 13.50 -5.99 3.92
C THR A 448 13.41 -7.48 4.21
N VAL A 449 14.11 -8.29 3.41
CA VAL A 449 14.18 -9.73 3.63
C VAL A 449 15.65 -10.13 3.79
N GLU A 450 15.97 -10.80 4.89
CA GLU A 450 17.34 -11.17 5.24
C GLU A 450 17.44 -12.66 5.61
N ASN A 451 18.51 -13.30 5.17
CA ASN A 451 18.83 -14.65 5.64
C ASN A 451 20.35 -14.88 5.81
N ASP A 452 20.70 -15.92 6.56
CA ASP A 452 22.07 -16.38 6.75
C ASP A 452 22.35 -17.75 6.14
N GLY A 453 21.41 -18.32 5.40
CA GLY A 453 21.51 -19.64 4.77
C GLY A 453 21.20 -19.64 3.27
N VAL A 454 20.16 -20.36 2.85
CA VAL A 454 19.85 -20.57 1.44
C VAL A 454 18.41 -20.18 1.08
N TYR A 455 18.19 -19.82 -0.19
CA TYR A 455 16.87 -19.57 -0.82
C TYR A 455 16.13 -18.40 -0.20
N ILE A 456 16.54 -17.22 -0.58
CA ILE A 456 15.88 -15.97 -0.17
C ILE A 456 15.27 -15.27 -1.39
N GLY A 457 14.02 -14.84 -1.27
CA GLY A 457 13.35 -14.09 -2.32
C GLY A 457 12.46 -12.97 -1.79
N GLY A 458 12.24 -11.94 -2.60
CA GLY A 458 11.37 -10.84 -2.22
C GLY A 458 9.92 -11.26 -2.04
N ILE A 459 9.45 -12.23 -2.82
CA ILE A 459 8.11 -12.80 -2.70
C ILE A 459 8.17 -14.15 -2.00
N ILE A 460 9.04 -15.05 -2.46
CA ILE A 460 9.09 -16.42 -1.94
C ILE A 460 10.53 -16.93 -1.85
N GLY A 461 10.83 -17.65 -0.76
CA GLY A 461 12.14 -18.33 -0.59
C GLY A 461 12.28 -19.52 -1.53
N TYR A 462 11.33 -20.46 -1.49
CA TYR A 462 11.34 -21.71 -2.24
C TYR A 462 9.99 -21.98 -2.91
N ALA A 463 9.98 -22.13 -4.23
CA ALA A 463 8.80 -22.35 -5.04
C ALA A 463 8.89 -23.71 -5.75
N TYR A 464 8.02 -24.66 -5.39
CA TYR A 464 7.89 -25.96 -6.04
C TYR A 464 6.61 -25.99 -6.87
N GLU A 465 6.68 -26.24 -8.19
CA GLU A 465 5.53 -26.24 -9.11
C GLU A 465 4.57 -25.05 -8.91
N THR A 466 5.13 -23.91 -8.53
CA THR A 466 4.37 -22.73 -8.13
C THR A 466 4.29 -21.72 -9.26
N SER A 467 3.10 -21.14 -9.46
CA SER A 467 2.90 -20.00 -10.36
C SER A 467 2.97 -18.68 -9.59
N ILE A 468 3.83 -17.75 -10.03
CA ILE A 468 3.98 -16.40 -9.46
C ILE A 468 3.52 -15.41 -10.53
N GLU A 469 2.39 -14.74 -10.31
CA GLU A 469 1.75 -13.87 -11.30
C GLU A 469 1.47 -12.49 -10.71
N ASP A 470 1.73 -11.43 -11.49
CA ASP A 470 1.47 -10.04 -11.11
C ASP A 470 2.06 -9.68 -9.73
N CYS A 471 3.29 -10.07 -9.44
CA CYS A 471 3.91 -9.85 -8.14
C CYS A 471 5.07 -8.86 -8.21
N ALA A 472 5.25 -8.08 -7.16
CA ALA A 472 6.32 -7.08 -7.09
C ALA A 472 7.15 -7.16 -5.82
N ASN A 473 8.46 -6.98 -5.96
CA ASN A 473 9.36 -6.74 -4.84
C ASN A 473 10.00 -5.35 -4.93
N TYR A 474 9.72 -4.51 -3.94
CA TYR A 474 10.33 -3.19 -3.76
C TYR A 474 11.38 -3.19 -2.65
N GLY A 475 11.32 -4.18 -1.76
CA GLY A 475 12.21 -4.32 -0.62
C GLY A 475 13.62 -4.80 -1.01
N LYS A 476 14.58 -4.47 -0.15
CA LYS A 476 15.95 -4.96 -0.28
C LYS A 476 16.05 -6.40 0.19
N ILE A 477 16.78 -7.23 -0.58
CA ILE A 477 17.07 -8.63 -0.27
C ILE A 477 18.53 -8.77 0.08
N THR A 478 18.83 -9.35 1.24
CA THR A 478 20.21 -9.55 1.70
C THR A 478 20.42 -10.97 2.22
N SER A 479 21.39 -11.68 1.68
CA SER A 479 21.77 -13.01 2.14
C SER A 479 23.26 -13.07 2.51
N THR A 480 23.58 -13.73 3.60
CA THR A 480 24.97 -14.16 3.85
C THR A 480 25.26 -15.55 3.28
N GLY A 481 24.27 -16.20 2.67
CA GLY A 481 24.38 -17.54 2.08
C GLY A 481 24.26 -17.55 0.55
N TRP A 482 23.41 -18.44 0.01
CA TRP A 482 23.28 -18.75 -1.41
C TRP A 482 21.89 -18.45 -1.95
N ASN A 483 21.79 -18.25 -3.29
CA ASN A 483 20.53 -18.23 -4.04
C ASN A 483 19.57 -17.13 -3.58
N ALA A 484 20.01 -15.89 -3.69
CA ALA A 484 19.20 -14.70 -3.50
C ALA A 484 18.55 -14.27 -4.81
N GLY A 485 17.25 -14.05 -4.79
CA GLY A 485 16.48 -13.51 -5.94
C GLY A 485 15.54 -12.42 -5.54
N GLY A 486 15.34 -11.43 -6.42
CA GLY A 486 14.41 -10.32 -6.16
C GLY A 486 12.96 -10.78 -6.02
N ILE A 487 12.56 -11.84 -6.71
CA ILE A 487 11.21 -12.44 -6.63
C ILE A 487 11.27 -13.77 -5.89
N ALA A 488 12.09 -14.73 -6.34
CA ALA A 488 12.19 -16.03 -5.68
C ALA A 488 13.65 -16.45 -5.45
N GLY A 489 13.91 -17.05 -4.28
CA GLY A 489 15.24 -17.59 -3.96
C GLY A 489 15.56 -18.80 -4.82
N GLN A 490 14.68 -19.79 -4.83
CA GLN A 490 14.77 -20.95 -5.71
C GLN A 490 13.41 -21.31 -6.29
N THR A 491 13.39 -21.66 -7.57
CA THR A 491 12.26 -22.34 -8.20
C THR A 491 12.64 -23.78 -8.50
N PHE A 492 11.71 -24.72 -8.33
CA PHE A 492 11.91 -26.14 -8.54
C PHE A 492 10.78 -26.74 -9.38
N ALA A 493 11.08 -27.81 -10.10
CA ALA A 493 10.19 -28.52 -11.02
C ALA A 493 9.59 -27.58 -12.09
N ASN A 494 8.31 -27.69 -12.39
CA ASN A 494 7.62 -26.92 -13.44
C ASN A 494 6.97 -25.65 -12.87
N SER A 495 7.77 -24.71 -12.38
CA SER A 495 7.29 -23.42 -11.89
C SER A 495 7.12 -22.40 -13.03
N SER A 496 6.32 -21.36 -12.79
CA SER A 496 6.13 -20.28 -13.75
C SER A 496 6.14 -18.91 -13.09
N ILE A 497 6.60 -17.90 -13.85
CA ILE A 497 6.51 -16.48 -13.47
C ILE A 497 5.83 -15.69 -14.59
N GLN A 498 4.96 -14.75 -14.24
CA GLN A 498 4.25 -13.93 -15.20
C GLN A 498 4.07 -12.51 -14.68
N ASN A 499 4.40 -11.51 -15.51
CA ASN A 499 4.20 -10.08 -15.20
C ASN A 499 4.73 -9.71 -13.81
N VAL A 500 5.99 -10.00 -13.52
CA VAL A 500 6.62 -9.71 -12.23
C VAL A 500 7.55 -8.51 -12.30
N PHE A 501 7.69 -7.78 -11.20
CA PHE A 501 8.55 -6.62 -11.12
C PHE A 501 9.47 -6.68 -9.90
N SER A 502 10.78 -6.54 -10.11
CA SER A 502 11.80 -6.43 -9.06
C SER A 502 12.46 -5.05 -9.09
N TYR A 503 12.28 -4.28 -8.02
CA TYR A 503 12.81 -2.92 -7.91
C TYR A 503 13.99 -2.81 -6.95
N GLY A 504 13.94 -3.55 -5.84
CA GLY A 504 14.92 -3.47 -4.77
C GLY A 504 16.28 -4.11 -5.09
N ASP A 505 17.29 -3.73 -4.32
CA ASP A 505 18.62 -4.33 -4.39
C ASP A 505 18.61 -5.79 -3.95
N VAL A 506 19.47 -6.61 -4.57
CA VAL A 506 19.67 -8.03 -4.22
C VAL A 506 21.14 -8.30 -3.97
N ALA A 507 21.47 -8.84 -2.81
CA ALA A 507 22.84 -9.19 -2.46
C ALA A 507 22.92 -10.55 -1.77
N ASN A 508 23.98 -11.31 -2.09
CA ASN A 508 24.38 -12.48 -1.33
C ASN A 508 25.90 -12.53 -1.16
N THR A 509 26.36 -13.30 -0.17
CA THR A 509 27.79 -13.43 0.11
C THR A 509 28.42 -14.56 -0.70
N TYR A 510 27.68 -15.63 -0.94
CA TYR A 510 28.17 -16.81 -1.65
C TYR A 510 27.30 -17.10 -2.87
N GLY A 511 27.92 -17.44 -4.00
CA GLY A 511 27.24 -17.71 -5.27
C GLY A 511 26.81 -16.45 -6.00
N ASP A 512 26.09 -16.63 -7.10
CA ASP A 512 25.59 -15.57 -7.95
C ASP A 512 24.13 -15.28 -7.62
N PRO A 513 23.76 -14.06 -7.19
CA PRO A 513 22.37 -13.69 -7.02
C PRO A 513 21.73 -13.42 -8.40
N GLY A 514 20.41 -13.54 -8.48
CA GLY A 514 19.62 -13.10 -9.62
C GLY A 514 18.72 -11.92 -9.26
N ILE A 515 18.63 -10.91 -10.12
CA ILE A 515 17.75 -9.78 -9.85
C ILE A 515 16.26 -10.20 -9.80
N ILE A 516 15.92 -11.33 -10.39
CA ILE A 516 14.59 -11.93 -10.36
C ILE A 516 14.61 -13.25 -9.56
N ILE A 517 15.43 -14.22 -9.98
CA ILE A 517 15.47 -15.57 -9.39
C ILE A 517 16.90 -15.91 -8.98
N GLY A 518 17.09 -16.37 -7.74
CA GLY A 518 18.41 -16.83 -7.26
C GLY A 518 18.87 -18.10 -7.97
N CYS A 519 18.03 -19.13 -8.00
CA CYS A 519 18.37 -20.41 -8.63
C CYS A 519 17.14 -21.05 -9.31
N VAL A 520 17.31 -21.57 -10.50
CA VAL A 520 16.33 -22.38 -11.22
C VAL A 520 16.80 -23.84 -11.24
N ASN A 521 16.04 -24.71 -10.58
CA ASN A 521 16.27 -26.14 -10.56
C ASN A 521 15.07 -26.85 -11.19
N GLY A 522 15.18 -27.23 -12.44
CA GLY A 522 14.11 -27.75 -13.27
C GLY A 522 13.69 -26.76 -14.35
N THR A 523 12.40 -26.72 -14.67
CA THR A 523 11.87 -25.81 -15.67
C THR A 523 11.20 -24.60 -15.00
N LEU A 524 11.61 -23.39 -15.39
CA LEU A 524 10.92 -22.15 -15.03
C LEU A 524 10.42 -21.47 -16.30
N THR A 525 9.10 -21.41 -16.46
CA THR A 525 8.46 -20.75 -17.62
C THR A 525 8.19 -19.29 -17.30
N ALA A 526 8.77 -18.41 -18.10
CA ALA A 526 8.54 -16.96 -18.04
C ALA A 526 7.49 -16.53 -19.08
N LYS A 527 6.47 -15.81 -18.63
CA LYS A 527 5.34 -15.31 -19.42
C LYS A 527 5.18 -13.80 -19.28
N GLY A 528 4.56 -13.16 -20.29
CA GLY A 528 4.32 -11.73 -20.25
C GLY A 528 5.61 -10.92 -20.13
N ILE A 529 5.69 -9.98 -19.20
CA ILE A 529 6.85 -9.13 -18.95
C ILE A 529 7.46 -9.44 -17.58
N ILE A 530 8.75 -9.73 -17.57
CA ILE A 530 9.56 -9.86 -16.37
C ILE A 530 10.42 -8.61 -16.27
N ALA A 531 10.00 -7.67 -15.43
CA ALA A 531 10.59 -6.36 -15.35
C ALA A 531 11.51 -6.20 -14.14
N TYR A 532 12.58 -5.42 -14.29
CA TYR A 532 13.42 -5.05 -13.16
C TYR A 532 14.00 -3.64 -13.29
N ASN A 533 14.33 -3.03 -12.15
CA ASN A 533 15.04 -1.77 -12.09
C ASN A 533 16.50 -1.97 -12.49
N LYS A 534 16.89 -1.39 -13.63
CA LYS A 534 18.27 -1.45 -14.16
C LYS A 534 19.31 -0.81 -13.22
N GLU A 535 18.87 0.09 -12.35
CA GLU A 535 19.72 0.80 -11.41
C GLU A 535 19.77 0.12 -10.02
N ALA A 536 19.04 -0.98 -9.83
CA ALA A 536 19.17 -1.80 -8.64
C ALA A 536 20.55 -2.46 -8.56
N LEU A 537 21.07 -2.59 -7.36
CA LEU A 537 22.38 -3.18 -7.13
C LEU A 537 22.26 -4.71 -6.99
N LEU A 538 23.08 -5.44 -7.75
CA LEU A 538 23.28 -6.87 -7.60
C LEU A 538 24.69 -7.06 -6.99
N ASN A 539 24.77 -7.53 -5.74
CA ASN A 539 26.01 -7.58 -4.96
C ASN A 539 26.78 -6.24 -4.90
N ASN A 540 26.05 -5.14 -4.66
CA ASN A 540 26.57 -3.77 -4.62
C ASN A 540 27.15 -3.27 -5.97
N SER A 541 26.80 -3.89 -7.10
CA SER A 541 27.16 -3.49 -8.45
C SER A 541 25.94 -3.35 -9.34
N SER A 542 25.92 -2.34 -10.19
CA SER A 542 24.94 -2.18 -11.27
C SER A 542 25.43 -2.73 -12.62
N GLU A 543 26.63 -3.31 -12.64
CA GLU A 543 27.20 -3.92 -13.83
C GLU A 543 26.94 -5.43 -13.88
N ASN A 544 26.71 -5.97 -15.06
CA ASN A 544 26.48 -7.40 -15.31
C ASN A 544 25.33 -8.00 -14.47
N ILE A 545 24.22 -7.28 -14.37
CA ILE A 545 23.02 -7.76 -13.68
C ILE A 545 22.51 -9.04 -14.34
N LYS A 546 22.48 -10.15 -13.59
CA LYS A 546 21.90 -11.40 -14.00
C LYS A 546 20.43 -11.47 -13.64
N THR A 547 19.58 -11.89 -14.56
CA THR A 547 18.15 -12.17 -14.29
C THR A 547 18.00 -13.35 -13.34
N VAL A 548 18.74 -14.41 -13.63
CA VAL A 548 18.83 -15.66 -12.85
C VAL A 548 20.26 -15.84 -12.39
N GLY A 549 20.47 -16.11 -11.11
CA GLY A 549 21.80 -16.37 -10.56
C GLY A 549 22.36 -17.69 -11.07
N GLU A 550 21.63 -18.79 -10.90
CA GLU A 550 21.98 -20.14 -11.34
C GLU A 550 20.80 -20.77 -12.12
N GLY A 551 21.10 -21.41 -13.24
CA GLY A 551 20.10 -22.00 -14.15
C GLY A 551 19.65 -21.03 -15.24
N SER A 552 18.47 -21.25 -15.83
CA SER A 552 17.96 -20.43 -16.94
C SER A 552 16.43 -20.41 -16.99
N LEU A 553 15.90 -19.39 -17.65
CA LEU A 553 14.47 -19.23 -17.95
C LEU A 553 14.12 -19.96 -19.26
N THR A 554 12.90 -20.47 -19.33
CA THR A 554 12.28 -20.89 -20.58
C THR A 554 11.14 -19.92 -20.89
N CYS A 555 11.22 -19.22 -22.02
CA CYS A 555 10.17 -18.27 -22.40
C CYS A 555 9.03 -18.98 -23.11
N GLU A 556 7.79 -18.54 -22.85
CA GLU A 556 6.58 -19.06 -23.49
C GLU A 556 6.59 -18.78 -25.01
N ASP A 557 5.96 -19.63 -25.79
CA ASP A 557 5.74 -19.49 -27.23
C ASP A 557 7.02 -19.32 -28.09
N GLY A 558 8.15 -19.82 -27.60
CA GLY A 558 9.43 -19.76 -28.31
C GLY A 558 10.03 -18.35 -28.41
N LYS A 559 9.56 -17.41 -27.59
CA LYS A 559 10.16 -16.09 -27.43
C LYS A 559 11.59 -16.19 -26.90
N VAL A 560 12.44 -15.26 -27.27
CA VAL A 560 13.76 -15.14 -26.67
C VAL A 560 13.70 -14.38 -25.34
N GLU A 561 14.64 -14.65 -24.44
CA GLU A 561 14.67 -14.00 -23.14
C GLU A 561 14.61 -12.47 -23.23
N ALA A 562 15.28 -11.86 -24.18
CA ALA A 562 15.26 -10.41 -24.40
C ALA A 562 13.87 -9.82 -24.74
N ASP A 563 12.92 -10.63 -25.20
CA ASP A 563 11.55 -10.17 -25.47
C ASP A 563 10.68 -10.17 -24.19
N VAL A 564 11.00 -11.03 -23.27
CA VAL A 564 10.24 -11.26 -22.04
C VAL A 564 10.85 -10.51 -20.86
N VAL A 565 12.18 -10.55 -20.71
CA VAL A 565 12.91 -9.91 -19.59
C VAL A 565 13.35 -8.51 -20.01
N LYS A 566 12.94 -7.50 -19.26
CA LYS A 566 13.17 -6.09 -19.54
C LYS A 566 13.78 -5.35 -18.35
N ALA A 567 14.85 -4.63 -18.63
CA ALA A 567 15.52 -3.74 -17.68
C ALA A 567 15.07 -2.29 -17.91
N PHE A 568 14.62 -1.62 -16.88
CA PHE A 568 14.12 -0.25 -16.96
C PHE A 568 14.92 0.69 -16.07
N THR A 569 15.22 1.89 -16.55
CA THR A 569 15.73 2.98 -15.72
C THR A 569 14.64 3.48 -14.76
N LYS A 570 15.03 4.14 -13.67
CA LYS A 570 14.07 4.78 -12.76
C LYS A 570 13.15 5.78 -13.46
N GLN A 571 13.67 6.48 -14.48
CA GLN A 571 12.87 7.39 -15.30
C GLN A 571 11.78 6.67 -16.10
N GLN A 572 12.09 5.54 -16.72
CA GLN A 572 11.10 4.70 -17.42
C GLN A 572 10.09 4.09 -16.42
N ILE A 573 10.55 3.66 -15.27
CA ILE A 573 9.65 3.15 -14.21
C ILE A 573 8.68 4.25 -13.77
N LYS A 574 9.19 5.45 -13.49
CA LYS A 574 8.38 6.60 -13.08
C LYS A 574 7.44 7.11 -14.18
N SER A 575 7.75 6.87 -15.46
CA SER A 575 6.94 7.35 -16.60
C SER A 575 5.60 6.63 -16.77
N GLY A 576 5.40 5.45 -16.14
CA GLY A 576 4.23 4.59 -16.34
C GLY A 576 4.44 3.46 -17.36
N GLU A 577 5.54 3.48 -18.11
CA GLU A 577 5.85 2.47 -19.12
C GLU A 577 5.77 1.05 -18.57
N VAL A 578 6.35 0.84 -17.40
CA VAL A 578 6.41 -0.50 -16.76
C VAL A 578 5.02 -0.98 -16.35
N ALA A 579 4.19 -0.11 -15.76
CA ALA A 579 2.82 -0.47 -15.38
C ALA A 579 1.99 -0.89 -16.62
N TRP A 580 2.12 -0.14 -17.70
CA TRP A 580 1.40 -0.43 -18.95
C TRP A 580 1.86 -1.74 -19.60
N LEU A 581 3.17 -1.98 -19.66
CA LEU A 581 3.73 -3.22 -20.20
C LEU A 581 3.33 -4.46 -19.37
N LEU A 582 3.37 -4.35 -18.05
CA LEU A 582 2.95 -5.43 -17.13
C LEU A 582 1.46 -5.74 -17.24
N ASN A 583 0.63 -4.79 -17.66
CA ASN A 583 -0.77 -5.04 -18.01
C ASN A 583 -0.96 -5.64 -19.42
N GLY A 584 0.09 -6.14 -20.05
CA GLY A 584 0.04 -6.70 -21.39
C GLY A 584 -0.13 -5.67 -22.49
N SER A 585 0.41 -4.47 -22.29
CA SER A 585 0.33 -3.35 -23.24
C SER A 585 -1.11 -2.88 -23.50
N THR A 586 -1.93 -2.84 -22.48
CA THR A 586 -3.32 -2.39 -22.56
C THR A 586 -3.69 -1.53 -21.34
N SER A 587 -4.59 -0.58 -21.56
CA SER A 587 -5.25 0.22 -20.52
C SER A 587 -6.69 -0.23 -20.27
N VAL A 588 -7.17 -1.16 -21.06
CA VAL A 588 -8.54 -1.70 -20.97
C VAL A 588 -8.45 -3.14 -20.49
N PRO A 589 -9.11 -3.50 -19.40
CA PRO A 589 -9.14 -4.90 -18.96
C PRO A 589 -9.86 -5.75 -19.99
N THR A 590 -9.41 -6.99 -20.17
CA THR A 590 -10.16 -8.00 -20.92
C THR A 590 -11.50 -8.25 -20.27
N GLU A 591 -12.51 -8.61 -21.07
CA GLU A 591 -13.87 -8.90 -20.56
C GLU A 591 -13.82 -9.90 -19.39
N GLY A 592 -14.36 -9.51 -18.24
CA GLY A 592 -14.37 -10.33 -17.02
C GLY A 592 -13.08 -10.25 -16.18
N SER A 593 -12.09 -9.42 -16.52
CA SER A 593 -10.86 -9.20 -15.75
C SER A 593 -10.71 -7.74 -15.32
N THR A 594 -9.80 -7.48 -14.36
CA THR A 594 -9.36 -6.15 -13.97
C THR A 594 -7.88 -5.99 -14.31
N LEU A 595 -7.43 -4.78 -14.57
CA LEU A 595 -6.00 -4.51 -14.65
C LEU A 595 -5.32 -4.92 -13.33
N ALA A 596 -4.08 -5.38 -13.41
CA ALA A 596 -3.29 -5.74 -12.22
C ALA A 596 -2.44 -4.56 -11.75
N TRP A 597 -1.94 -3.73 -12.65
CA TRP A 597 -0.93 -2.72 -12.39
C TRP A 597 -1.46 -1.32 -12.62
N TYR A 598 -1.18 -0.43 -11.67
CA TYR A 598 -1.60 0.96 -11.64
C TYR A 598 -0.40 1.84 -11.29
N GLN A 599 -0.44 3.12 -11.61
CA GLN A 599 0.58 4.08 -11.20
C GLN A 599 0.03 5.51 -11.30
N LYS A 600 0.15 6.29 -10.24
CA LYS A 600 -0.12 7.73 -10.30
C LYS A 600 1.09 8.39 -10.95
N LEU A 601 0.89 9.08 -12.07
CA LEU A 601 1.95 9.79 -12.81
C LEU A 601 1.97 11.28 -12.45
N GLY A 602 3.07 11.96 -12.76
CA GLY A 602 3.28 13.40 -12.53
C GLY A 602 4.34 13.70 -11.48
N GLU A 603 4.43 14.96 -11.05
CA GLU A 603 5.48 15.41 -10.11
C GLU A 603 5.35 14.74 -8.73
N ASP A 604 4.12 14.67 -8.20
CA ASP A 604 3.79 13.98 -6.96
C ASP A 604 3.32 12.53 -7.21
N GLY A 605 3.79 11.91 -8.29
CA GLY A 605 3.38 10.58 -8.69
C GLY A 605 4.14 9.46 -7.97
N ASP A 606 3.70 8.23 -8.23
CA ASP A 606 4.35 7.03 -7.69
C ASP A 606 5.73 6.83 -8.32
N GLU A 607 6.68 6.41 -7.51
CA GLU A 607 8.04 6.10 -7.99
C GLU A 607 8.06 4.84 -8.89
N TYR A 608 7.09 3.95 -8.70
CA TYR A 608 6.99 2.65 -9.36
C TYR A 608 5.53 2.18 -9.49
N PRO A 609 5.24 1.17 -10.36
CA PRO A 609 3.92 0.55 -10.46
C PRO A 609 3.43 -0.05 -9.15
N VAL A 610 2.12 -0.05 -8.91
CA VAL A 610 1.47 -0.64 -7.74
C VAL A 610 0.34 -1.57 -8.16
N LEU A 611 0.00 -2.54 -7.31
CA LEU A 611 -1.02 -3.54 -7.60
C LEU A 611 -2.43 -3.17 -7.11
N THR A 612 -2.58 -2.06 -6.41
CA THR A 612 -3.87 -1.64 -5.83
C THR A 612 -4.39 -0.37 -6.52
N PRO A 613 -5.64 -0.37 -7.02
CA PRO A 613 -6.21 0.82 -7.65
C PRO A 613 -6.47 1.98 -6.67
N SER A 614 -6.48 1.72 -5.36
CA SER A 614 -6.61 2.77 -4.34
C SER A 614 -5.40 3.69 -4.23
N ASN A 615 -4.22 3.21 -4.64
CA ASN A 615 -2.95 3.92 -4.55
C ASN A 615 -2.38 4.34 -5.91
N GLY A 616 -3.01 3.94 -7.01
CA GLY A 616 -2.53 4.23 -8.35
C GLY A 616 -3.67 4.38 -9.34
N ASN A 617 -3.39 5.05 -10.45
CA ASN A 617 -4.34 5.26 -11.53
C ASN A 617 -4.03 4.31 -12.68
N THR A 618 -5.03 4.03 -13.50
CA THR A 618 -4.82 3.35 -14.79
C THR A 618 -3.82 4.16 -15.61
N VAL A 619 -2.89 3.46 -16.25
CA VAL A 619 -1.91 4.07 -17.15
C VAL A 619 -2.36 3.83 -18.59
N TYR A 620 -2.53 4.92 -19.29
CA TYR A 620 -2.86 4.94 -20.71
C TYR A 620 -1.61 5.24 -21.52
N ASN A 621 -1.52 4.64 -22.68
CA ASN A 621 -0.44 4.89 -23.64
C ASN A 621 -0.98 5.69 -24.83
N ASP A 622 -0.46 6.89 -24.97
CA ASP A 622 -0.75 7.75 -26.10
C ASP A 622 0.30 7.52 -27.19
N TYR A 623 -0.16 7.26 -28.41
CA TYR A 623 0.70 7.15 -29.58
C TYR A 623 0.82 8.51 -30.24
N TYR A 624 2.04 9.02 -30.36
CA TYR A 624 2.29 10.24 -31.14
C TYR A 624 3.09 9.90 -32.39
N THR A 625 2.62 10.39 -33.55
CA THR A 625 3.41 10.45 -34.74
C THR A 625 3.88 11.89 -34.94
N CYS A 626 5.17 12.12 -35.05
CA CYS A 626 5.67 13.40 -35.55
C CYS A 626 5.39 13.52 -37.06
N VAL A 627 4.82 14.64 -37.45
CA VAL A 627 4.19 14.94 -38.79
C VAL A 627 4.97 14.44 -40.00
N ASP A 628 6.29 14.35 -39.97
CA ASP A 628 7.11 14.02 -41.15
C ASP A 628 8.07 12.83 -40.97
N LYS A 629 8.09 12.19 -39.82
CA LYS A 629 8.95 11.04 -39.58
C LYS A 629 8.21 10.02 -38.71
N GLN A 630 8.06 8.81 -39.23
CA GLN A 630 7.46 7.68 -38.52
C GLN A 630 8.33 7.23 -37.31
N VAL A 631 8.37 8.02 -36.26
CA VAL A 631 8.99 7.65 -35.00
C VAL A 631 7.87 7.62 -33.95
N TYR A 632 7.50 6.41 -33.57
CA TYR A 632 6.55 6.19 -32.49
C TYR A 632 7.27 6.30 -31.15
N MET A 633 6.86 7.22 -30.30
CA MET A 633 7.16 7.17 -28.88
C MET A 633 5.87 7.04 -28.09
N ASN A 634 5.88 6.12 -27.09
CA ASN A 634 4.82 5.98 -26.15
C ASN A 634 4.94 7.10 -25.10
N ILE A 635 3.86 7.81 -24.85
CA ILE A 635 3.72 8.70 -23.71
C ILE A 635 2.64 8.14 -22.83
N PHE A 636 2.95 8.03 -21.54
CA PHE A 636 2.05 7.45 -20.56
C PHE A 636 1.37 8.57 -19.76
N SER A 637 0.06 8.44 -19.55
CA SER A 637 -0.76 9.38 -18.77
C SER A 637 -1.78 8.64 -17.92
N ASN A 638 -2.34 9.32 -16.91
CA ASN A 638 -3.48 8.79 -16.14
C ASN A 638 -4.84 9.27 -16.67
N THR A 639 -4.84 10.08 -17.70
CA THR A 639 -6.06 10.52 -18.36
C THR A 639 -6.28 9.65 -19.58
N GLU A 640 -7.45 9.06 -19.69
CA GLU A 640 -7.86 8.40 -20.92
C GLU A 640 -7.87 9.45 -22.02
N ALA A 641 -6.93 9.34 -22.94
CA ALA A 641 -6.98 10.13 -24.16
C ALA A 641 -8.17 9.62 -24.98
N ASP A 642 -9.05 10.52 -25.40
CA ASP A 642 -10.11 10.19 -26.31
C ASP A 642 -9.49 9.52 -27.55
N VAL A 643 -9.54 8.20 -27.50
CA VAL A 643 -9.37 7.24 -28.56
C VAL A 643 -8.48 7.64 -29.75
N HIS A 644 -7.29 7.09 -29.75
CA HIS A 644 -6.54 6.64 -30.96
C HIS A 644 -6.46 7.60 -32.16
N GLU A 645 -6.67 8.90 -32.00
CA GLU A 645 -6.36 9.84 -33.05
C GLU A 645 -4.87 10.23 -32.99
N LYS A 646 -4.23 10.14 -34.16
CA LYS A 646 -2.86 10.53 -34.43
C LYS A 646 -2.62 11.95 -33.95
N TYR A 647 -2.06 12.12 -32.79
CA TYR A 647 -1.62 13.44 -32.35
C TYR A 647 -0.28 13.76 -33.01
N ASP A 648 -0.32 14.72 -33.91
CA ASP A 648 0.84 15.25 -34.63
C ASP A 648 1.60 16.26 -33.77
N GLU A 649 1.90 15.98 -32.53
CA GLU A 649 2.61 16.90 -31.64
C GLU A 649 4.04 16.45 -31.37
N HIS A 650 4.94 17.41 -31.46
CA HIS A 650 6.32 17.22 -31.03
C HIS A 650 6.45 17.26 -29.51
N VAL A 651 7.30 16.44 -28.95
CA VAL A 651 7.67 16.51 -27.54
C VAL A 651 8.94 17.33 -27.40
N LYS A 652 8.86 18.45 -26.69
CA LYS A 652 9.99 19.34 -26.44
C LYS A 652 11.04 18.64 -25.55
N GLY A 653 12.29 18.75 -25.93
CA GLY A 653 13.45 18.32 -25.16
C GLY A 653 14.01 19.46 -24.30
N THR A 654 15.33 19.52 -24.17
CA THR A 654 15.99 20.60 -23.43
C THR A 654 15.81 21.94 -24.13
N GLU A 655 15.27 22.91 -23.43
CA GLU A 655 14.98 24.25 -23.93
C GLU A 655 16.25 25.11 -24.01
N THR A 656 16.34 25.91 -25.03
CA THR A 656 17.42 26.91 -25.22
C THR A 656 16.79 28.23 -25.60
N LEU A 657 17.06 29.29 -24.86
CA LEU A 657 16.68 30.65 -25.25
C LEU A 657 17.58 31.17 -26.33
N LEU A 658 17.00 31.55 -27.48
CA LEU A 658 17.70 32.11 -28.62
C LEU A 658 17.91 33.62 -28.49
N ALA A 659 18.87 34.18 -29.23
CA ALA A 659 19.20 35.61 -29.23
C ALA A 659 18.03 36.51 -29.66
N ASN A 660 17.08 36.02 -30.42
CA ASN A 660 15.87 36.75 -30.87
C ASN A 660 14.71 36.64 -29.85
N GLY A 661 14.91 36.03 -28.71
CA GLY A 661 13.90 35.88 -27.61
C GLY A 661 12.97 34.68 -27.77
N LEU A 662 13.05 33.91 -28.85
CA LEU A 662 12.35 32.63 -28.97
C LEU A 662 13.05 31.54 -28.17
N TYR A 663 12.29 30.54 -27.78
CA TYR A 663 12.83 29.30 -27.27
C TYR A 663 12.97 28.28 -28.39
N SER A 664 14.04 27.49 -28.33
CA SER A 664 14.24 26.34 -29.20
C SER A 664 14.40 25.08 -28.36
N SER A 665 13.81 23.99 -28.82
CA SER A 665 13.92 22.69 -28.18
C SER A 665 13.95 21.60 -29.25
N PRO A 666 14.94 20.68 -29.24
CA PRO A 666 14.87 19.53 -30.14
C PRO A 666 13.70 18.65 -29.72
N CYS A 667 12.93 18.20 -30.69
CA CYS A 667 11.91 17.17 -30.42
C CYS A 667 12.60 15.89 -29.95
N GLN A 668 12.22 15.38 -28.79
CA GLN A 668 12.78 14.14 -28.23
C GLN A 668 12.58 12.94 -29.19
N ARG A 669 11.58 13.00 -30.06
CA ARG A 669 11.20 11.93 -30.98
C ARG A 669 11.92 11.99 -32.34
N CYS A 670 11.78 13.11 -33.03
CA CYS A 670 12.29 13.26 -34.42
C CYS A 670 13.52 14.15 -34.52
N GLN A 671 14.01 14.68 -33.40
CA GLN A 671 15.18 15.60 -33.35
C GLN A 671 15.01 16.91 -34.15
N THR A 672 13.78 17.19 -34.62
CA THR A 672 13.50 18.46 -35.29
C THR A 672 13.55 19.57 -34.25
N ASN A 673 14.24 20.65 -34.56
CA ASN A 673 14.27 21.81 -33.68
C ASN A 673 12.90 22.52 -33.72
N LEU A 674 12.23 22.50 -32.61
CA LEU A 674 11.00 23.24 -32.39
C LEU A 674 11.36 24.65 -31.97
N MET A 675 10.63 25.62 -32.47
CA MET A 675 10.75 27.02 -32.03
C MET A 675 9.41 27.47 -31.50
N TYR A 676 9.40 28.24 -30.44
CA TYR A 676 8.16 28.69 -29.81
C TYR A 676 8.35 29.94 -28.95
N ILE A 677 7.26 30.63 -28.70
CA ILE A 677 7.15 31.65 -27.67
C ILE A 677 6.68 30.94 -26.41
N LYS A 678 7.50 30.95 -25.35
CA LYS A 678 7.18 30.31 -24.10
C LYS A 678 6.15 31.10 -23.32
N ASP A 679 5.21 30.43 -22.67
CA ASP A 679 4.18 31.02 -21.81
C ASP A 679 3.40 32.17 -22.53
N PHE A 680 3.09 31.95 -23.81
CA PHE A 680 2.48 32.95 -24.68
C PHE A 680 1.25 33.61 -24.04
N CYS A 681 1.17 34.90 -24.15
CA CYS A 681 0.14 35.73 -23.48
C CYS A 681 0.22 35.74 -21.95
N GLY A 682 1.38 35.43 -21.38
CA GLY A 682 1.60 35.39 -19.93
C GLY A 682 0.87 34.25 -19.23
N ILE A 683 0.56 33.16 -19.94
CA ILE A 683 -0.10 31.97 -19.43
C ILE A 683 0.95 30.87 -19.31
N ASP A 684 1.23 30.45 -18.07
CA ASP A 684 2.19 29.40 -17.75
C ASP A 684 1.83 28.10 -18.51
N GLY A 685 2.83 27.52 -19.19
CA GLY A 685 2.68 26.33 -20.00
C GLY A 685 1.92 26.50 -21.34
N ASN A 686 1.47 27.72 -21.69
CA ASN A 686 0.82 27.99 -22.96
C ASN A 686 1.85 28.40 -24.02
N ASP A 687 2.64 27.47 -24.49
CA ASP A 687 3.65 27.73 -25.52
C ASP A 687 3.02 27.85 -26.89
N LEU A 688 3.44 28.87 -27.65
CA LEU A 688 3.06 29.04 -29.03
C LEU A 688 4.16 28.56 -30.00
N ASP A 689 3.95 27.39 -30.58
CA ASP A 689 4.89 26.81 -31.54
C ASP A 689 4.89 27.57 -32.85
N LEU A 690 6.10 27.84 -33.38
CA LEU A 690 6.33 28.58 -34.59
C LEU A 690 7.14 27.75 -35.60
N THR A 691 6.80 27.89 -36.88
CA THR A 691 7.63 27.40 -38.01
C THR A 691 8.41 28.57 -38.60
N ALA A 692 9.71 28.41 -38.75
CA ALA A 692 10.53 29.36 -39.49
C ALA A 692 10.34 29.15 -40.99
N ASN A 693 9.98 30.20 -41.71
CA ASN A 693 9.84 30.20 -43.15
C ASN A 693 11.21 30.41 -43.82
N THR A 694 11.30 30.11 -45.13
CA THR A 694 12.53 30.27 -45.92
C THR A 694 12.97 31.71 -46.09
N ASP A 695 12.07 32.67 -45.93
CA ASP A 695 12.32 34.12 -45.98
C ASP A 695 12.72 34.71 -44.61
N GLY A 696 12.84 33.90 -43.60
CA GLY A 696 13.19 34.31 -42.22
C GLY A 696 12.00 34.79 -41.38
N SER A 697 10.79 34.79 -41.93
CA SER A 697 9.56 35.05 -41.16
C SER A 697 9.11 33.82 -40.38
N TYR A 698 8.16 33.98 -39.46
CA TYR A 698 7.61 32.88 -38.63
C TYR A 698 6.12 32.71 -38.87
N THR A 699 5.64 31.46 -38.80
CA THR A 699 4.22 31.13 -38.89
C THR A 699 3.86 30.25 -37.67
N ALA A 700 2.79 30.60 -36.98
CA ALA A 700 2.27 29.78 -35.86
C ALA A 700 1.73 28.45 -36.40
N VAL A 701 2.06 27.37 -35.72
CA VAL A 701 1.68 25.99 -36.09
C VAL A 701 0.17 25.78 -35.93
N LYS A 702 -0.44 26.45 -34.98
CA LYS A 702 -1.87 26.33 -34.63
C LYS A 702 -2.57 27.70 -34.70
N PRO A 703 -3.92 27.74 -34.78
CA PRO A 703 -4.67 28.97 -34.56
C PRO A 703 -4.28 29.61 -33.22
N VAL A 704 -4.30 30.96 -33.23
CA VAL A 704 -3.94 31.75 -32.04
C VAL A 704 -5.21 32.32 -31.40
N ASP A 705 -5.46 31.97 -30.22
CA ASP A 705 -6.59 32.43 -29.42
C ASP A 705 -6.09 33.27 -28.23
N PHE A 706 -6.49 34.53 -28.14
CA PHE A 706 -6.23 35.33 -26.95
C PHE A 706 -7.26 36.41 -26.74
N ASN A 707 -7.25 37.04 -25.59
CA ASN A 707 -8.27 37.98 -25.15
C ASN A 707 -7.67 39.31 -24.72
N ASP A 708 -8.53 40.29 -24.53
CA ASP A 708 -8.15 41.66 -24.20
C ASP A 708 -7.57 41.86 -22.79
N ASN A 709 -7.47 40.82 -21.96
CA ASN A 709 -6.79 40.85 -20.66
C ASN A 709 -5.47 40.09 -20.67
N ALA A 710 -5.17 39.36 -21.76
CA ALA A 710 -3.94 38.63 -21.89
C ALA A 710 -2.74 39.59 -22.07
N ALA A 711 -1.67 39.34 -21.38
CA ALA A 711 -0.41 39.98 -21.64
C ALA A 711 0.12 39.48 -23.00
N TYR A 712 0.57 40.37 -23.85
CA TYR A 712 1.18 40.00 -25.12
C TYR A 712 2.66 40.34 -25.06
N ASP A 713 3.52 39.37 -25.36
CA ASP A 713 4.96 39.45 -25.13
C ASP A 713 5.80 38.83 -26.26
N SER A 714 5.20 38.65 -27.42
CA SER A 714 5.95 38.07 -28.57
C SER A 714 7.23 38.84 -28.85
N PRO A 715 8.39 38.16 -28.86
CA PRO A 715 9.66 38.81 -29.20
C PRO A 715 9.87 39.02 -30.70
N VAL A 716 9.05 38.38 -31.55
CA VAL A 716 9.17 38.39 -33.00
C VAL A 716 7.83 38.62 -33.67
N ASP A 717 7.84 39.09 -34.91
CA ASP A 717 6.68 39.13 -35.78
C ASP A 717 6.38 37.71 -36.29
N PHE A 718 5.10 37.37 -36.39
CA PHE A 718 4.69 36.08 -36.95
C PHE A 718 3.30 36.14 -37.60
N THR A 719 2.99 35.15 -38.43
CA THR A 719 1.67 34.99 -39.04
C THR A 719 0.92 33.86 -38.34
N ALA A 720 -0.30 34.10 -37.89
CA ALA A 720 -1.19 33.07 -37.41
C ALA A 720 -2.10 32.56 -38.52
N PRO A 721 -2.27 31.25 -38.73
CA PRO A 721 -3.18 30.72 -39.74
C PRO A 721 -4.62 31.21 -39.50
N THR A 722 -4.99 31.31 -38.26
CA THR A 722 -6.25 31.92 -37.77
C THR A 722 -5.96 32.59 -36.45
N LEU A 723 -6.44 33.81 -36.29
CA LEU A 723 -6.44 34.53 -35.01
C LEU A 723 -7.86 34.69 -34.54
N ASN A 724 -8.19 34.25 -33.34
CA ASN A 724 -9.44 34.53 -32.64
C ASN A 724 -9.15 35.47 -31.45
N TYR A 725 -9.54 36.69 -31.58
CA TYR A 725 -9.38 37.71 -30.55
C TYR A 725 -10.70 37.99 -29.90
N THR A 726 -10.78 37.70 -28.57
CA THR A 726 -12.00 37.91 -27.79
C THR A 726 -11.85 39.10 -26.85
N ARG A 727 -12.81 40.01 -26.93
CA ARG A 727 -12.89 41.18 -26.08
C ARG A 727 -14.20 41.26 -25.34
N ASN A 728 -14.10 41.63 -24.07
CA ASN A 728 -15.29 41.84 -23.21
C ASN A 728 -15.66 43.31 -23.15
N TYR A 729 -16.88 43.64 -23.58
CA TYR A 729 -17.41 45.00 -23.59
C TYR A 729 -18.25 45.23 -22.34
N LEU A 730 -17.90 46.27 -21.58
CA LEU A 730 -18.56 46.70 -20.37
C LEU A 730 -19.26 48.03 -20.59
N GLY A 731 -20.56 48.04 -20.59
CA GLY A 731 -21.36 49.26 -20.81
C GLY A 731 -21.74 49.46 -22.27
N ALA A 732 -23.04 49.52 -22.53
CA ALA A 732 -23.56 49.74 -23.85
C ALA A 732 -23.12 51.11 -24.39
N ASP A 733 -22.70 51.12 -25.62
CA ASP A 733 -22.32 52.34 -26.40
C ASP A 733 -21.21 53.22 -25.79
N GLN A 734 -20.30 52.58 -24.99
CA GLN A 734 -19.19 53.28 -24.35
C GLN A 734 -17.87 52.96 -25.07
N TRP A 735 -17.03 53.98 -25.25
CA TRP A 735 -15.71 53.81 -25.86
C TRP A 735 -14.75 53.07 -24.95
N GLN A 736 -13.96 52.18 -25.50
CA GLN A 736 -12.87 51.47 -24.85
C GLN A 736 -11.57 51.66 -25.65
N ALA A 737 -10.49 51.90 -24.93
CA ALA A 737 -9.14 51.95 -25.48
C ALA A 737 -8.70 50.58 -25.98
N VAL A 738 -8.10 50.50 -27.15
CA VAL A 738 -7.54 49.29 -27.70
C VAL A 738 -6.18 49.59 -28.35
N TYR A 739 -5.27 48.63 -28.10
CA TYR A 739 -3.94 48.60 -28.68
C TYR A 739 -3.54 47.13 -28.89
N VAL A 740 -3.54 46.62 -30.09
CA VAL A 740 -3.35 45.24 -30.41
C VAL A 740 -2.16 45.00 -31.32
N PRO A 741 -1.53 43.81 -31.24
CA PRO A 741 -0.33 43.50 -32.00
C PRO A 741 -0.61 42.96 -33.41
N PHE A 742 -1.83 42.99 -33.89
CA PHE A 742 -2.23 42.40 -35.14
C PHE A 742 -2.87 43.40 -36.10
N GLU A 743 -2.67 43.16 -37.39
CA GLU A 743 -3.37 43.85 -38.46
C GLU A 743 -4.77 43.27 -38.69
N ALA A 744 -5.75 44.09 -38.98
CA ALA A 744 -7.12 43.72 -39.30
C ALA A 744 -7.71 44.66 -40.34
N ASN A 745 -8.94 44.40 -40.82
CA ASN A 745 -9.75 45.34 -41.54
C ASN A 745 -10.82 45.91 -40.62
N ALA A 746 -11.23 47.12 -40.84
CA ALA A 746 -12.31 47.71 -40.10
C ALA A 746 -13.62 46.85 -40.14
N THR A 747 -13.80 46.13 -41.24
CA THR A 747 -14.92 45.18 -41.43
C THR A 747 -14.88 44.00 -40.48
N ASP A 748 -13.71 43.49 -40.09
CA ASP A 748 -13.56 42.36 -39.16
C ASP A 748 -14.21 42.69 -37.80
N TRP A 749 -14.22 44.01 -37.45
CA TRP A 749 -14.84 44.54 -36.25
C TRP A 749 -16.32 44.89 -36.47
N THR A 750 -16.62 45.59 -37.58
CA THR A 750 -17.98 46.09 -37.83
C THR A 750 -18.98 45.00 -38.11
N ASP A 751 -18.55 43.89 -38.73
CA ASP A 751 -19.36 42.68 -38.96
C ASP A 751 -19.77 41.98 -37.65
N LYS A 752 -19.04 42.22 -36.56
CA LYS A 752 -19.41 41.79 -35.20
C LYS A 752 -20.22 42.85 -34.41
N GLY A 753 -20.60 43.95 -35.11
CA GLY A 753 -21.31 45.06 -34.47
C GLY A 753 -20.43 45.92 -33.55
N ILE A 754 -19.14 45.96 -33.85
CA ILE A 754 -18.15 46.74 -33.10
C ILE A 754 -17.84 47.99 -33.91
N THR A 755 -18.08 49.16 -33.39
CA THR A 755 -17.68 50.43 -33.99
C THR A 755 -16.19 50.67 -33.68
N VAL A 756 -15.42 50.95 -34.73
CA VAL A 756 -14.01 51.29 -34.66
C VAL A 756 -13.83 52.78 -34.93
N ALA A 757 -12.97 53.43 -34.17
CA ALA A 757 -12.56 54.78 -34.42
C ALA A 757 -11.06 54.99 -34.27
N SER A 758 -10.45 55.64 -35.23
CA SER A 758 -9.07 56.11 -35.13
C SER A 758 -9.02 57.47 -34.45
N ILE A 759 -7.89 57.77 -33.86
CA ILE A 759 -7.58 59.03 -33.22
C ILE A 759 -7.33 60.04 -34.33
N ASN A 760 -8.04 61.17 -34.32
CA ASN A 760 -7.91 62.20 -35.34
C ASN A 760 -7.09 63.40 -34.83
N ASN A 761 -7.59 64.08 -33.80
CA ASN A 761 -6.90 65.27 -33.27
C ASN A 761 -7.45 65.65 -31.86
N PHE A 762 -6.77 66.59 -31.19
CA PHE A 762 -7.29 67.23 -29.98
C PHE A 762 -7.65 68.67 -30.29
N HIS A 763 -8.80 69.11 -29.74
CA HIS A 763 -9.29 70.49 -29.77
C HIS A 763 -9.47 70.99 -28.34
N GLU A 764 -9.08 72.24 -28.12
CA GLU A 764 -9.32 72.97 -26.89
C GLU A 764 -10.30 74.09 -27.15
N TYR A 765 -11.41 74.12 -26.43
CA TYR A 765 -12.48 75.12 -26.58
C TYR A 765 -12.64 75.88 -25.25
N GLU A 766 -12.80 77.18 -25.38
CA GLU A 766 -13.18 77.99 -24.20
C GLU A 766 -14.63 77.75 -23.83
N LYS A 767 -14.92 77.55 -22.57
CA LYS A 767 -16.27 77.35 -22.12
C LYS A 767 -17.02 78.69 -22.18
N LYS A 768 -18.25 78.68 -22.63
CA LYS A 768 -19.12 79.87 -22.74
C LYS A 768 -19.31 80.62 -21.43
N ASP A 769 -19.21 80.02 -20.31
CA ASP A 769 -19.34 80.56 -18.94
C ASP A 769 -18.02 81.13 -18.40
N GLY A 770 -16.93 81.15 -19.20
CA GLY A 770 -15.66 81.66 -18.78
C GLY A 770 -14.92 80.79 -17.75
N SER A 771 -15.45 79.65 -17.42
CA SER A 771 -14.88 78.74 -16.37
C SER A 771 -13.63 77.96 -16.78
N GLY A 772 -13.08 78.25 -17.97
CA GLY A 772 -11.85 77.62 -18.50
C GLY A 772 -12.08 76.92 -19.81
N TYR A 773 -11.15 75.99 -20.14
CA TYR A 773 -11.14 75.28 -21.43
C TYR A 773 -11.67 73.87 -21.27
N GLU A 774 -12.38 73.40 -22.30
CA GLU A 774 -12.75 72.00 -22.46
C GLU A 774 -11.84 71.40 -23.53
N THR A 775 -11.26 70.20 -23.20
CA THR A 775 -10.44 69.45 -24.18
C THR A 775 -11.28 68.32 -24.74
N VAL A 776 -11.31 68.22 -26.04
CA VAL A 776 -12.06 67.19 -26.78
C VAL A 776 -11.09 66.39 -27.63
N LEU A 777 -11.13 65.07 -27.54
CA LEU A 777 -10.52 64.14 -28.44
C LEU A 777 -11.47 63.93 -29.62
N GLU A 778 -11.07 64.29 -30.78
CA GLU A 778 -11.78 64.04 -32.00
C GLU A 778 -11.39 62.68 -32.56
N VAL A 779 -12.38 61.80 -32.81
CA VAL A 779 -12.16 60.48 -33.37
C VAL A 779 -12.90 60.28 -34.68
N LYS A 780 -12.28 59.58 -35.61
CA LYS A 780 -12.90 59.29 -36.92
C LYS A 780 -13.31 57.80 -36.93
N LYS A 781 -14.62 57.59 -37.17
CA LYS A 781 -15.13 56.23 -37.40
C LYS A 781 -14.52 55.62 -38.67
N ALA A 782 -14.06 54.39 -38.56
CA ALA A 782 -13.62 53.58 -39.68
C ALA A 782 -14.75 52.61 -40.06
N THR A 783 -15.27 52.75 -41.28
CA THR A 783 -16.26 51.82 -41.84
C THR A 783 -15.61 50.86 -42.86
N SER A 784 -14.44 51.19 -43.30
CA SER A 784 -13.59 50.42 -44.25
C SER A 784 -12.14 50.81 -44.04
N GLY A 785 -11.21 50.00 -44.60
CA GLY A 785 -9.80 50.25 -44.55
C GLY A 785 -9.05 49.42 -43.49
N ALA A 786 -7.72 49.59 -43.48
CA ALA A 786 -6.85 48.87 -42.59
C ALA A 786 -6.98 49.32 -41.12
N PHE A 787 -6.92 48.37 -40.25
CA PHE A 787 -6.70 48.52 -38.81
C PHE A 787 -5.27 48.10 -38.53
N GLU A 788 -4.43 49.06 -38.31
CA GLU A 788 -2.98 48.87 -38.19
C GLU A 788 -2.62 48.30 -36.80
N ALA A 789 -1.68 47.34 -36.74
CA ALA A 789 -1.11 46.89 -35.49
C ALA A 789 -0.36 48.01 -34.75
N ASN A 790 -0.15 47.85 -33.46
CA ASN A 790 0.61 48.80 -32.65
C ASN A 790 0.14 50.24 -32.76
N THR A 791 -1.16 50.42 -33.01
CA THR A 791 -1.77 51.74 -33.17
C THR A 791 -2.93 51.92 -32.21
N PRO A 792 -3.04 53.10 -31.50
CA PRO A 792 -4.13 53.35 -30.59
C PRO A 792 -5.43 53.61 -31.33
N TYR A 793 -6.44 52.81 -31.05
CA TYR A 793 -7.80 52.94 -31.51
C TYR A 793 -8.81 53.01 -30.33
N LEU A 794 -10.02 53.28 -30.68
CA LEU A 794 -11.19 53.20 -29.80
C LEU A 794 -12.21 52.23 -30.39
N LEU A 795 -12.74 51.39 -29.52
CA LEU A 795 -13.79 50.46 -29.90
C LEU A 795 -15.05 50.69 -29.00
N ARG A 796 -16.21 50.48 -29.55
CA ARG A 796 -17.49 50.42 -28.77
C ARG A 796 -18.50 49.50 -29.44
N THR A 797 -19.44 49.04 -28.62
CA THR A 797 -20.59 48.28 -29.12
C THR A 797 -21.88 48.71 -28.41
N LYS A 798 -23.02 48.46 -29.04
CA LYS A 798 -24.32 48.67 -28.41
C LYS A 798 -24.65 47.66 -27.34
N ASP A 799 -24.04 46.43 -27.39
CA ASP A 799 -24.34 45.33 -26.52
C ASP A 799 -23.19 45.11 -25.53
N ASN A 800 -23.53 44.69 -24.31
CA ASN A 800 -22.54 44.23 -23.35
C ASN A 800 -22.15 42.76 -23.63
N GLY A 801 -21.02 42.34 -23.13
CA GLY A 801 -20.53 40.93 -23.20
C GLY A 801 -19.36 40.72 -24.12
N SER A 802 -18.97 39.47 -24.31
CA SER A 802 -17.81 39.09 -25.09
C SER A 802 -18.15 39.02 -26.58
N LYS A 803 -17.27 39.58 -27.39
CA LYS A 803 -17.30 39.44 -28.85
C LYS A 803 -15.93 38.94 -29.35
N THR A 804 -15.97 38.01 -30.28
CA THR A 804 -14.75 37.44 -30.90
C THR A 804 -14.69 37.84 -32.37
N ILE A 805 -13.56 38.39 -32.78
CA ILE A 805 -13.21 38.55 -34.18
C ILE A 805 -12.29 37.41 -34.59
N THR A 806 -12.44 36.96 -35.82
CA THR A 806 -11.63 35.89 -36.41
C THR A 806 -10.96 36.42 -37.67
N ILE A 807 -9.64 36.34 -37.72
CA ILE A 807 -8.85 36.85 -38.84
C ILE A 807 -8.01 35.68 -39.36
N ASN A 808 -8.16 35.37 -40.64
CA ASN A 808 -7.35 34.34 -41.28
C ASN A 808 -6.04 34.92 -41.80
N ASN A 809 -4.94 34.18 -41.69
CA ASN A 809 -3.61 34.62 -42.05
C ASN A 809 -3.24 35.95 -41.38
N ALA A 810 -3.55 36.04 -40.08
CA ALA A 810 -3.34 37.25 -39.30
C ALA A 810 -1.84 37.50 -39.10
N LYS A 811 -1.40 38.72 -39.36
CA LYS A 811 -0.03 39.15 -39.02
C LYS A 811 -0.05 39.70 -37.58
N LEU A 812 0.77 39.13 -36.72
CA LEU A 812 0.99 39.61 -35.38
C LEU A 812 2.42 40.16 -35.28
N HIS A 813 2.53 41.36 -34.78
CA HIS A 813 3.81 42.05 -34.61
C HIS A 813 4.40 41.77 -33.24
N LYS A 814 5.72 41.85 -33.13
CA LYS A 814 6.41 41.76 -31.84
C LYS A 814 5.86 42.79 -30.87
N ALA A 815 5.89 42.48 -29.59
CA ALA A 815 5.47 43.40 -28.55
C ALA A 815 6.29 44.70 -28.60
N SER A 816 5.66 45.79 -29.03
CA SER A 816 6.28 47.12 -29.12
C SER A 816 5.36 48.14 -28.45
N SER A 817 5.90 48.89 -27.51
CA SER A 817 5.19 50.04 -26.92
C SER A 817 5.51 51.29 -27.70
N GLU A 818 4.72 51.55 -28.71
CA GLU A 818 4.91 52.74 -29.55
C GLU A 818 4.10 53.90 -28.97
N THR A 819 4.66 55.12 -29.16
CA THR A 819 3.98 56.37 -28.73
C THR A 819 3.49 57.08 -29.97
N TYR A 820 2.20 57.22 -30.06
CA TYR A 820 1.54 58.03 -31.10
C TYR A 820 1.20 59.38 -30.51
N TYR A 821 1.62 60.44 -31.15
CA TYR A 821 1.42 61.79 -30.59
C TYR A 821 0.54 62.67 -31.45
N CYS A 822 -0.26 63.49 -30.72
CA CYS A 822 -1.04 64.60 -31.28
C CYS A 822 -0.63 65.89 -30.58
N MET A 823 -0.77 67.01 -31.27
CA MET A 823 -0.41 68.29 -30.70
C MET A 823 -1.57 69.28 -30.85
N SER A 824 -1.87 70.04 -29.80
CA SER A 824 -2.63 71.25 -29.84
C SER A 824 -1.69 72.47 -29.84
N MET A 825 -2.24 73.72 -29.88
CA MET A 825 -1.41 74.89 -29.79
C MET A 825 -0.61 75.00 -28.49
N THR A 826 -1.11 74.46 -27.36
CA THR A 826 -0.56 74.62 -26.05
C THR A 826 0.00 73.32 -25.44
N ARG A 827 -0.49 72.17 -25.90
CA ARG A 827 -0.21 70.84 -25.32
C ARG A 827 0.22 69.81 -26.32
N GLN A 828 1.00 68.85 -25.83
CA GLN A 828 1.31 67.62 -26.53
C GLN A 828 0.56 66.48 -25.84
N TYR A 829 0.01 65.58 -26.64
CA TYR A 829 -0.78 64.45 -26.24
C TYR A 829 -0.11 63.17 -26.78
N ASP A 830 0.48 62.37 -25.90
CA ASP A 830 1.21 61.18 -26.28
C ASP A 830 0.41 59.95 -25.85
N PHE A 831 -0.10 59.19 -26.83
CA PHE A 831 -0.72 57.90 -26.65
C PHE A 831 0.32 56.82 -26.57
N THR A 832 0.45 56.18 -25.42
CA THR A 832 1.35 55.07 -25.24
C THR A 832 0.57 53.78 -25.17
N GLY A 833 0.80 52.87 -26.12
CA GLY A 833 0.21 51.54 -26.12
C GLY A 833 0.93 50.61 -25.21
N ILE A 834 0.21 49.73 -24.56
CA ILE A 834 0.78 48.71 -23.67
C ILE A 834 0.18 47.33 -23.90
N TYR A 835 1.03 46.31 -23.82
CA TYR A 835 0.66 44.90 -23.97
C TYR A 835 0.56 44.15 -22.66
N THR A 836 1.06 44.71 -21.58
CA THR A 836 0.95 44.18 -20.22
C THR A 836 0.27 45.17 -19.32
N ARG A 837 -0.41 44.70 -18.31
CA ARG A 837 -1.04 45.52 -17.31
C ARG A 837 0.00 46.37 -16.58
N GLN A 838 -0.26 47.70 -16.47
CA GLN A 838 0.65 48.61 -15.79
C GLN A 838 -0.05 49.38 -14.67
N SER A 839 0.64 49.52 -13.54
CA SER A 839 0.23 50.26 -12.35
C SER A 839 1.20 51.41 -12.07
N GLY A 840 0.80 52.34 -11.24
CA GLY A 840 1.67 53.44 -10.79
C GLY A 840 1.94 54.50 -11.86
N LEU A 841 1.23 54.53 -12.99
CA LEU A 841 1.47 55.49 -14.06
C LEU A 841 1.09 56.93 -13.67
N GLY A 842 0.09 57.11 -12.82
CA GLY A 842 -0.44 58.41 -12.39
C GLY A 842 0.24 58.93 -11.11
N GLN A 843 1.60 59.06 -11.08
CA GLN A 843 2.31 59.50 -9.88
C GLN A 843 2.09 61.00 -9.61
N ASP A 844 1.88 61.35 -8.30
CA ASP A 844 1.81 62.72 -7.85
C ASP A 844 3.18 63.42 -8.00
N GLY A 845 3.17 64.63 -8.49
CA GLY A 845 4.36 65.48 -8.63
C GLY A 845 5.04 65.47 -9.98
N SER A 846 4.58 64.67 -10.95
CA SER A 846 5.15 64.73 -12.31
C SER A 846 4.75 66.00 -13.06
N SER A 847 5.63 66.51 -13.95
CA SER A 847 5.34 67.62 -14.83
C SER A 847 4.29 67.29 -15.91
N VAL A 848 3.88 66.03 -15.97
CA VAL A 848 3.02 65.44 -16.99
C VAL A 848 1.75 64.91 -16.32
N ALA A 849 0.59 65.09 -16.92
CA ALA A 849 -0.63 64.45 -16.50
C ALA A 849 -0.89 63.17 -17.28
N VAL A 850 -1.20 62.10 -16.58
CA VAL A 850 -1.52 60.77 -17.16
C VAL A 850 -3.04 60.55 -17.12
N TYR A 851 -3.58 60.10 -18.23
CA TYR A 851 -5.01 59.83 -18.39
C TYR A 851 -5.22 58.42 -18.96
N ALA A 852 -6.35 57.87 -18.62
CA ALA A 852 -6.83 56.63 -19.22
C ALA A 852 -8.33 56.67 -19.45
N LEU A 853 -8.80 55.80 -20.35
CA LEU A 853 -10.23 55.69 -20.58
C LEU A 853 -10.88 54.92 -19.45
N ASN A 854 -11.84 55.53 -18.79
CA ASN A 854 -12.56 54.93 -17.65
C ASN A 854 -13.74 54.05 -18.13
N LYS A 855 -14.40 53.38 -17.17
CA LYS A 855 -15.56 52.52 -17.48
C LYS A 855 -16.79 53.27 -18.01
N GLN A 856 -16.82 54.57 -17.91
CA GLN A 856 -17.88 55.44 -18.45
C GLN A 856 -17.58 55.91 -19.89
N GLY A 857 -16.47 55.46 -20.47
CA GLY A 857 -16.04 55.84 -21.82
C GLY A 857 -15.49 57.29 -21.89
N LEU A 858 -15.03 57.85 -20.80
CA LEU A 858 -14.41 59.16 -20.69
C LEU A 858 -12.90 59.01 -20.46
N ILE A 859 -12.10 59.86 -21.10
CA ILE A 859 -10.68 59.96 -20.81
C ILE A 859 -10.51 60.78 -19.53
N ALA A 860 -10.21 60.12 -18.44
CA ALA A 860 -10.09 60.68 -17.13
C ALA A 860 -8.66 60.62 -16.58
N PRO A 861 -8.26 61.55 -15.70
CA PRO A 861 -6.97 61.49 -15.01
C PRO A 861 -6.82 60.17 -14.33
N LEU A 862 -5.62 59.57 -14.47
CA LEU A 862 -5.25 58.29 -13.87
C LEU A 862 -4.65 58.55 -12.48
N ASP A 863 -5.26 57.97 -11.47
CA ASP A 863 -4.72 57.96 -10.10
C ASP A 863 -3.61 56.92 -9.97
N ALA A 864 -2.56 57.19 -9.16
CA ALA A 864 -1.45 56.27 -8.90
C ALA A 864 -1.89 54.88 -8.41
N SER A 865 -3.06 54.77 -7.76
CA SER A 865 -3.63 53.52 -7.27
C SER A 865 -4.37 52.74 -8.36
N LYS A 866 -4.56 53.32 -9.56
CA LYS A 866 -5.29 52.70 -10.65
C LYS A 866 -4.34 52.07 -11.66
N GLU A 867 -4.84 51.07 -12.35
CA GLU A 867 -4.11 50.30 -13.36
C GLU A 867 -4.73 50.53 -14.74
N VAL A 868 -3.87 50.45 -15.77
CA VAL A 868 -4.28 50.31 -17.16
C VAL A 868 -4.13 48.84 -17.56
N GLY A 869 -5.21 48.21 -18.01
CA GLY A 869 -5.23 46.82 -18.41
C GLY A 869 -4.33 46.54 -19.64
N ALA A 870 -4.01 45.28 -19.86
CA ALA A 870 -3.29 44.84 -21.05
C ALA A 870 -4.04 45.23 -22.35
N GLN A 871 -3.32 45.38 -23.43
CA GLN A 871 -3.87 45.70 -24.76
C GLN A 871 -4.73 46.96 -24.78
N ARG A 872 -4.24 47.96 -24.10
CA ARG A 872 -4.84 49.33 -24.00
C ARG A 872 -3.77 50.36 -24.32
N TRP A 873 -4.21 51.59 -24.35
CA TRP A 873 -3.30 52.72 -24.33
C TRP A 873 -3.65 53.65 -23.17
N TYR A 874 -2.66 54.41 -22.75
CA TYR A 874 -2.86 55.54 -21.84
C TYR A 874 -2.35 56.81 -22.52
N LEU A 875 -2.80 57.98 -22.06
CA LEU A 875 -2.46 59.27 -22.60
C LEU A 875 -1.62 60.05 -21.63
N THR A 876 -0.49 60.51 -22.07
CA THR A 876 0.34 61.45 -21.35
C THR A 876 0.13 62.87 -21.94
N VAL A 877 -0.18 63.84 -21.10
CA VAL A 877 -0.39 65.22 -21.53
C VAL A 877 0.68 66.11 -20.89
N SER A 878 1.38 66.87 -21.74
CA SER A 878 2.43 67.83 -21.36
C SER A 878 2.21 69.19 -22.01
N ASN A 879 2.71 70.25 -21.38
CA ASN A 879 2.74 71.58 -21.97
C ASN A 879 3.90 71.73 -22.95
N ARG A 880 3.66 72.32 -24.12
CA ARG A 880 4.68 72.53 -25.15
C ARG A 880 5.75 73.55 -24.74
N ASN A 881 5.49 74.46 -23.76
CA ASN A 881 6.35 75.55 -23.35
C ASN A 881 7.03 75.30 -21.99
N SER A 882 7.36 74.09 -21.66
CA SER A 882 8.15 73.69 -20.50
C SER A 882 7.63 74.06 -19.11
N SER A 883 6.44 74.60 -18.95
CA SER A 883 5.82 74.89 -17.63
C SER A 883 5.09 73.68 -17.11
N ASN A 884 5.23 73.43 -15.80
CA ASN A 884 4.47 72.38 -15.12
C ASN A 884 2.98 72.55 -15.27
N MET A 885 2.21 71.51 -15.52
CA MET A 885 0.79 71.53 -15.54
C MET A 885 0.21 71.86 -14.12
N SER A 886 -0.74 72.79 -14.09
CA SER A 886 -1.42 73.04 -12.79
C SER A 886 -2.24 71.86 -12.32
N GLN A 887 -2.43 71.72 -11.01
CA GLN A 887 -3.25 70.63 -10.43
C GLN A 887 -4.68 70.66 -10.98
N ALA A 888 -5.23 71.82 -11.17
CA ALA A 888 -6.55 72.00 -11.78
C ALA A 888 -6.64 71.57 -13.26
N SER A 889 -5.52 71.67 -13.99
CA SER A 889 -5.45 71.20 -15.38
C SER A 889 -5.28 69.67 -15.44
N LYS A 890 -4.68 69.06 -14.41
CA LYS A 890 -4.47 67.59 -14.29
C LYS A 890 -5.75 66.87 -13.91
N SER A 891 -6.77 67.54 -13.34
CA SER A 891 -7.98 66.89 -12.81
C SER A 891 -9.18 66.88 -13.75
N ARG A 892 -9.07 67.38 -14.94
CA ARG A 892 -10.19 67.46 -15.92
C ARG A 892 -10.25 66.25 -16.83
N SER A 893 -11.47 65.70 -16.99
CA SER A 893 -11.71 64.66 -17.99
C SER A 893 -11.69 65.26 -19.43
N ILE A 894 -11.31 64.49 -20.39
CA ILE A 894 -11.31 64.80 -21.82
C ILE A 894 -12.50 64.10 -22.43
N SER A 895 -13.36 64.86 -23.10
CA SER A 895 -14.52 64.30 -23.81
C SER A 895 -14.10 63.75 -25.19
N ILE A 896 -14.89 62.84 -25.75
CA ILE A 896 -14.65 62.24 -27.06
C ILE A 896 -15.78 62.69 -27.97
N ASP A 897 -15.44 63.28 -29.16
CA ASP A 897 -16.38 63.65 -30.21
C ASP A 897 -16.12 62.91 -31.50
N GLU A 898 -17.15 62.46 -32.17
CA GLU A 898 -17.09 61.65 -33.37
C GLU A 898 -17.25 62.51 -34.63
N VAL A 899 -16.34 62.47 -35.51
CA VAL A 899 -16.47 63.10 -36.84
C VAL A 899 -16.80 62.05 -37.91
N GLY A 900 -17.80 62.34 -38.73
CA GLY A 900 -18.19 61.48 -39.85
C GLY A 900 -17.18 61.56 -41.00
N GLU A 901 -17.17 60.54 -41.89
CA GLU A 901 -16.40 60.56 -43.14
C GLU A 901 -16.90 61.76 -43.99
N GLY A 902 -16.02 62.73 -44.17
CA GLY A 902 -16.35 63.95 -44.96
C GLY A 902 -16.96 65.13 -44.16
N ALA A 903 -17.10 64.97 -42.83
CA ALA A 903 -17.53 66.10 -42.00
C ALA A 903 -16.41 67.12 -41.82
N THR A 904 -16.61 68.31 -42.25
CA THR A 904 -15.84 69.45 -41.82
C THR A 904 -16.28 69.75 -40.36
N THR A 905 -15.32 69.87 -39.46
CA THR A 905 -15.51 70.24 -38.09
C THR A 905 -16.37 71.50 -37.93
N ALA A 906 -17.63 71.30 -37.71
CA ALA A 906 -18.52 72.36 -37.21
C ALA A 906 -19.13 71.87 -35.91
N ILE A 907 -18.45 72.08 -34.81
CA ILE A 907 -19.00 71.81 -33.50
C ILE A 907 -20.03 72.91 -33.27
N LYS A 908 -21.32 72.56 -33.28
CA LYS A 908 -22.39 73.47 -32.97
C LYS A 908 -22.24 73.97 -31.58
N GLY A 909 -21.86 75.29 -31.44
CA GLY A 909 -21.98 76.03 -30.20
C GLY A 909 -20.71 76.31 -29.44
N ILE A 910 -19.50 75.97 -29.92
CA ILE A 910 -18.22 76.26 -29.29
C ILE A 910 -17.48 77.35 -30.10
N GLN A 911 -17.02 78.40 -29.43
CA GLN A 911 -16.16 79.44 -30.06
C GLN A 911 -14.70 78.94 -30.09
N VAL A 912 -14.11 78.94 -31.27
CA VAL A 912 -12.64 78.70 -31.40
C VAL A 912 -11.93 79.93 -30.84
N ILE A 913 -11.08 79.75 -29.85
CA ILE A 913 -10.25 80.85 -29.34
C ILE A 913 -9.15 81.14 -30.36
N THR A 914 -9.36 82.18 -31.03
CA THR A 914 -8.27 82.92 -31.62
C THR A 914 -7.81 83.98 -30.62
N ASN A 915 -6.58 83.83 -30.13
CA ASN A 915 -5.91 84.85 -29.34
C ASN A 915 -5.64 86.05 -30.33
N ASN A 916 -6.63 86.95 -30.50
CA ASN A 916 -6.41 88.39 -30.66
C ASN A 916 -7.76 89.05 -30.72
N GLU A 917 -7.97 89.94 -29.81
CA GLU A 917 -8.95 91.00 -29.94
C GLU A 917 -8.58 91.91 -31.15
N ALA A 918 -9.53 92.08 -32.00
CA ALA A 918 -9.61 92.93 -33.15
C ALA A 918 -9.37 92.23 -34.50
N ASP A 919 -10.38 91.79 -35.10
CA ASP A 919 -10.83 91.98 -36.44
C ASP A 919 -11.78 90.87 -36.89
N ASN A 920 -12.99 91.18 -37.00
CA ASN A 920 -14.10 90.47 -37.62
C ASN A 920 -13.88 90.52 -39.14
N THR A 921 -12.75 90.06 -39.63
CA THR A 921 -12.49 89.83 -41.04
C THR A 921 -12.20 88.40 -41.26
N SER A 922 -13.03 87.74 -42.05
CA SER A 922 -12.86 86.37 -42.57
C SER A 922 -11.41 85.96 -42.63
N LEU A 923 -11.09 84.76 -42.06
CA LEU A 923 -9.80 84.06 -42.28
C LEU A 923 -9.59 83.80 -43.76
N ASN A 924 -9.29 84.82 -44.52
CA ASN A 924 -8.91 84.73 -45.90
C ASN A 924 -7.39 84.43 -45.98
N GLY A 925 -7.02 83.17 -46.01
CA GLY A 925 -5.64 82.74 -46.10
C GLY A 925 -5.54 81.20 -46.11
N ILE A 926 -4.38 80.74 -46.50
CA ILE A 926 -4.00 79.34 -46.58
C ILE A 926 -3.02 79.09 -45.39
N TYR A 927 -3.27 78.06 -44.54
CA TYR A 927 -2.49 77.80 -43.40
C TYR A 927 -2.08 76.29 -43.40
N ASP A 928 -0.91 75.97 -42.93
CA ASP A 928 -0.56 74.59 -42.62
C ASP A 928 -1.23 74.14 -41.33
N LEU A 929 -1.09 72.88 -40.98
CA LEU A 929 -1.66 72.28 -39.78
C LEU A 929 -1.06 72.83 -38.48
N GLN A 930 0.08 73.50 -38.53
CA GLN A 930 0.71 74.21 -37.43
C GLN A 930 0.23 75.68 -37.29
N GLY A 931 -0.77 76.07 -38.10
CA GLY A 931 -1.32 77.41 -38.09
C GLY A 931 -0.45 78.49 -38.73
N ARG A 932 0.61 78.15 -39.52
CA ARG A 932 1.46 79.06 -40.23
C ARG A 932 0.80 79.47 -41.56
N LYS A 933 0.73 80.72 -41.87
CA LYS A 933 0.18 81.21 -43.09
C LYS A 933 1.07 80.85 -44.29
N LEU A 934 0.53 80.17 -45.28
CA LEU A 934 1.20 79.79 -46.48
C LEU A 934 0.95 80.83 -47.62
N SER A 935 1.96 81.08 -48.39
CA SER A 935 1.88 82.03 -49.44
C SER A 935 1.15 81.52 -50.70
N LYS A 936 0.96 80.19 -50.79
CA LYS A 936 0.18 79.49 -51.79
C LYS A 936 -0.25 78.11 -51.34
N GLU A 937 -1.19 77.51 -52.01
CA GLU A 937 -1.64 76.14 -51.70
C GLU A 937 -0.48 75.16 -51.94
N PRO A 938 -0.26 74.29 -50.95
CA PRO A 938 0.69 73.19 -51.09
C PRO A 938 0.24 72.26 -52.21
N THR A 939 1.22 71.71 -52.90
CA THR A 939 0.98 70.72 -53.99
C THR A 939 0.65 69.37 -53.50
N HIS A 940 0.98 69.07 -52.26
CA HIS A 940 0.70 67.82 -51.57
C HIS A 940 0.57 68.08 -50.04
N GLY A 941 -0.26 67.30 -49.35
CA GLY A 941 -0.47 67.41 -47.91
C GLY A 941 -1.75 68.09 -47.48
N ILE A 942 -1.86 68.36 -46.15
CA ILE A 942 -3.10 68.93 -45.57
C ILE A 942 -2.88 70.38 -45.22
N TYR A 943 -3.78 71.24 -45.65
CA TYR A 943 -3.75 72.65 -45.30
C TYR A 943 -5.15 73.22 -45.05
N ILE A 944 -5.20 74.33 -44.39
CA ILE A 944 -6.44 75.07 -44.10
C ILE A 944 -6.52 76.28 -45.02
N LYS A 945 -7.65 76.44 -45.75
CA LYS A 945 -7.93 77.62 -46.57
C LYS A 945 -9.32 78.14 -46.23
N ASN A 946 -9.38 79.41 -45.89
CA ASN A 946 -10.64 80.08 -45.53
C ASN A 946 -11.44 79.33 -44.46
N GLY A 947 -10.73 78.83 -43.46
CA GLY A 947 -11.36 78.10 -42.37
C GLY A 947 -11.75 76.65 -42.67
N LYS A 948 -11.47 76.13 -43.87
CA LYS A 948 -11.76 74.75 -44.25
C LYS A 948 -10.46 73.93 -44.53
N LYS A 949 -10.44 72.69 -44.09
CA LYS A 949 -9.34 71.79 -44.31
C LYS A 949 -9.37 71.18 -45.71
N TYR A 950 -8.24 71.21 -46.41
CA TYR A 950 -8.04 70.62 -47.72
C TYR A 950 -6.91 69.60 -47.67
N VAL A 951 -7.08 68.51 -48.39
CA VAL A 951 -6.09 67.49 -48.59
C VAL A 951 -5.76 67.46 -50.07
N LYS A 952 -4.49 67.59 -50.46
CA LYS A 952 -3.99 67.43 -51.84
C LYS A 952 -3.02 66.31 -51.98
#